data_76dc0e54fb21e5b5c6403dfd622e37bc
#
_entry.id   76dc0e54fb21e5b5c6403dfd622e37bc
#
_cell.length_a   1.000
_cell.length_b   1.000
_cell.length_c   1.000
_cell.angle_alpha   90.00
_cell.angle_beta   90.00
_cell.angle_gamma   90.00
#
_symmetry.space_group_name_H-M   'P 1'
#
loop_
_entity.id
_entity.type
_entity.pdbx_description
1 polymer ?
#
loop_
_entity_poly.entity_id
_entity_poly.type
_entity_poly.pdbx_seq_one_letter_code
_entity_poly.pdbx_strand_id
1 'polypeptide(L)'
;MPVISRIGARSFKVRFVYGTIFFVLALGAVSMIYPLLLMLCGSVKSETDIAYLGPYPRYWFEDKVLFQKYVESKYNMQIQEAEADWGRPIGTWRRIELPAEGDAAYLEEFLAWRSECPWWWLGSSSGMRLVPTNGRQFRRSLYRRFDGDIQALSTQLDSPHRAWRHLHPPPKPGYRYPHPDRPFIRAFLDFAHTRPVRDRIIENPDGLFWHRHLVPTYTDDVQVYNEAHGTKHASYGEVFLTPRAPVEPLQREDWSQFVRDVLPITFIHLDPGLEEPFRAFLADRYPTVEAYNQAHPHNAVDSFDDVDQPLAMPQHRIDQTDFVEFLRDQTLCPLENIHVHGPRQVFEQFVAQRRRVPVESITPIRMPVIAADFRDCMANTRALRWDFTTRNYKHVLDYILLHGRGIVNTLIYCVLSVGLALLVNPVAAYALSRYKPPSTYTVLLFCIATMAFPGEVTMIPSFLLLKRFPLWPLIGGGAAFGVAVWLLSKFMRDTPELLRITMALGMGILVGAWAVPQLTGRPYVSLLNTFAALVLPGLANGYMIFLLKGFFDSIPRQLYEAADIDGASEWTKFWSLTMSLSTPILAVLALGAFTGAYSAFMMALIVIPDEDMWTIMVWLFQLQHISHQSVVYASLVIAAIPTFLVFVFCQGIIMKGIVVPVDK
;
A
#
# COMPACT_ATOMS: atom_id res chain seq x y z
N MET A 1 -13.89 -42.60 -28.95
CA MET A 1 -12.78 -43.45 -29.45
C MET A 1 -11.47 -42.81 -29.02
N PRO A 2 -10.47 -43.53 -28.52
CA PRO A 2 -9.16 -42.91 -28.28
C PRO A 2 -8.59 -42.50 -29.63
N VAL A 3 -8.16 -41.23 -29.74
CA VAL A 3 -7.63 -40.64 -30.98
C VAL A 3 -6.41 -41.40 -31.51
N ILE A 4 -5.73 -42.15 -30.65
CA ILE A 4 -4.60 -42.99 -30.97
C ILE A 4 -4.90 -44.44 -30.56
N SER A 5 -4.80 -45.36 -31.50
CA SER A 5 -5.03 -46.81 -31.26
C SER A 5 -4.07 -47.35 -30.20
N ARG A 6 -4.56 -48.21 -29.31
CA ARG A 6 -3.73 -48.93 -28.33
C ARG A 6 -2.83 -50.01 -29.04
N ILE A 7 -3.22 -50.43 -30.23
CA ILE A 7 -2.46 -51.39 -31.03
C ILE A 7 -1.30 -50.64 -31.69
N GLY A 8 -0.06 -51.05 -31.43
CA GLY A 8 1.14 -50.41 -31.94
C GLY A 8 1.69 -49.23 -31.08
N ALA A 9 1.22 -49.05 -29.86
CA ALA A 9 1.66 -47.98 -28.94
C ALA A 9 3.18 -47.98 -28.64
N ARG A 10 3.87 -49.12 -28.89
CA ARG A 10 5.32 -49.25 -28.71
C ARG A 10 6.14 -48.92 -29.98
N SER A 11 5.51 -48.66 -31.12
CA SER A 11 6.24 -48.27 -32.34
C SER A 11 6.92 -46.92 -32.20
N PHE A 12 8.09 -46.74 -32.82
CA PHE A 12 8.84 -45.48 -32.74
C PHE A 12 8.02 -44.28 -33.21
N LYS A 13 7.22 -44.41 -34.27
CA LYS A 13 6.35 -43.35 -34.79
C LYS A 13 5.32 -42.90 -33.75
N VAL A 14 4.68 -43.82 -33.04
CA VAL A 14 3.67 -43.50 -32.04
C VAL A 14 4.33 -42.88 -30.80
N ARG A 15 5.47 -43.37 -30.33
CA ARG A 15 6.24 -42.75 -29.24
C ARG A 15 6.74 -41.35 -29.60
N PHE A 16 7.15 -41.12 -30.83
CA PHE A 16 7.54 -39.81 -31.30
C PHE A 16 6.37 -38.82 -31.25
N VAL A 17 5.19 -39.23 -31.76
CA VAL A 17 3.97 -38.39 -31.68
C VAL A 17 3.59 -38.07 -30.21
N TYR A 18 3.61 -39.09 -29.35
CA TYR A 18 3.36 -38.83 -27.90
C TYR A 18 4.41 -37.89 -27.31
N GLY A 19 5.70 -38.11 -27.60
CA GLY A 19 6.78 -37.22 -27.16
C GLY A 19 6.60 -35.78 -27.62
N THR A 20 6.20 -35.57 -28.88
CA THR A 20 5.91 -34.25 -29.44
C THR A 20 4.71 -33.61 -28.73
N ILE A 21 3.63 -34.37 -28.52
CA ILE A 21 2.46 -33.86 -27.80
C ILE A 21 2.82 -33.47 -26.36
N PHE A 22 3.55 -34.33 -25.64
CA PHE A 22 3.99 -34.02 -24.27
C PHE A 22 4.95 -32.83 -24.25
N PHE A 23 5.85 -32.71 -25.24
CA PHE A 23 6.75 -31.56 -25.34
C PHE A 23 5.99 -30.25 -25.57
N VAL A 24 5.01 -30.21 -26.46
CA VAL A 24 4.16 -29.04 -26.73
C VAL A 24 3.34 -28.68 -25.48
N LEU A 25 2.75 -29.69 -24.81
CA LEU A 25 2.00 -29.47 -23.56
C LEU A 25 2.91 -28.96 -22.44
N ALA A 26 4.12 -29.52 -22.31
CA ALA A 26 5.09 -29.06 -21.32
C ALA A 26 5.54 -27.62 -21.57
N LEU A 27 5.82 -27.28 -22.86
CA LEU A 27 6.15 -25.91 -23.25
C LEU A 27 5.02 -24.94 -22.95
N GLY A 28 3.77 -25.32 -23.24
CA GLY A 28 2.58 -24.56 -22.88
C GLY A 28 2.42 -24.40 -21.37
N ALA A 29 2.65 -25.48 -20.60
CA ALA A 29 2.59 -25.42 -19.14
C ALA A 29 3.67 -24.49 -18.55
N VAL A 30 4.90 -24.57 -19.06
CA VAL A 30 6.00 -23.68 -18.65
C VAL A 30 5.66 -22.22 -18.96
N SER A 31 5.14 -21.93 -20.17
CA SER A 31 4.77 -20.57 -20.56
C SER A 31 3.64 -19.98 -19.68
N MET A 32 2.73 -20.83 -19.17
CA MET A 32 1.65 -20.41 -18.25
C MET A 32 2.14 -20.23 -16.81
N ILE A 33 3.07 -21.07 -16.36
CA ILE A 33 3.59 -21.04 -14.97
C ILE A 33 4.65 -19.94 -14.81
N TYR A 34 5.42 -19.64 -15.85
CA TYR A 34 6.55 -18.70 -15.78
C TYR A 34 6.15 -17.29 -15.31
N PRO A 35 5.07 -16.65 -15.81
CA PRO A 35 4.61 -15.35 -15.28
C PRO A 35 4.25 -15.40 -13.80
N LEU A 36 3.65 -16.51 -13.34
CA LEU A 36 3.34 -16.71 -11.93
C LEU A 36 4.61 -16.79 -11.08
N LEU A 37 5.63 -17.52 -11.55
CA LEU A 37 6.93 -17.58 -10.87
C LEU A 37 7.62 -16.21 -10.82
N LEU A 38 7.55 -15.43 -11.91
CA LEU A 38 8.08 -14.06 -11.93
C LEU A 38 7.33 -13.16 -10.95
N MET A 39 6.01 -13.28 -10.84
CA MET A 39 5.20 -12.53 -9.87
C MET A 39 5.57 -12.92 -8.44
N LEU A 40 5.68 -14.21 -8.13
CA LEU A 40 6.11 -14.70 -6.82
C LEU A 40 7.53 -14.24 -6.47
N CYS A 41 8.47 -14.33 -7.40
CA CYS A 41 9.82 -13.84 -7.20
C CYS A 41 9.85 -12.31 -7.09
N GLY A 42 9.08 -11.60 -7.92
CA GLY A 42 8.95 -10.14 -7.90
C GLY A 42 8.39 -9.62 -6.58
N SER A 43 7.49 -10.39 -5.94
CA SER A 43 6.84 -10.00 -4.68
C SER A 43 7.80 -9.89 -3.48
N VAL A 44 8.96 -10.53 -3.53
CA VAL A 44 9.99 -10.51 -2.47
C VAL A 44 11.17 -9.59 -2.80
N LYS A 45 11.12 -8.88 -3.92
CA LYS A 45 12.15 -7.94 -4.37
C LYS A 45 11.97 -6.56 -3.74
N SER A 46 12.91 -5.68 -4.03
CA SER A 46 12.91 -4.25 -3.70
C SER A 46 13.52 -3.47 -4.87
N GLU A 47 13.74 -2.18 -4.74
CA GLU A 47 14.34 -1.35 -5.78
C GLU A 47 15.72 -1.87 -6.21
N THR A 48 16.48 -2.41 -5.26
CA THR A 48 17.82 -2.99 -5.50
C THR A 48 17.81 -4.10 -6.56
N ASP A 49 16.86 -5.01 -6.52
CA ASP A 49 16.85 -6.23 -7.32
C ASP A 49 15.64 -6.40 -8.27
N ILE A 50 14.72 -5.42 -8.31
CA ILE A 50 13.50 -5.50 -9.13
C ILE A 50 13.77 -5.65 -10.63
N ALA A 51 14.82 -5.00 -11.15
CA ALA A 51 15.15 -5.09 -12.59
C ALA A 51 15.78 -6.43 -12.99
N TYR A 52 16.16 -7.27 -12.03
CA TYR A 52 16.62 -8.62 -12.35
C TYR A 52 15.41 -9.56 -12.53
N LEU A 53 15.15 -9.99 -13.77
CA LEU A 53 14.00 -10.83 -14.11
C LEU A 53 14.25 -12.33 -13.87
N GLY A 54 15.00 -12.70 -12.84
CA GLY A 54 15.23 -14.10 -12.48
C GLY A 54 14.10 -14.71 -11.67
N PRO A 55 13.90 -16.05 -11.74
CA PRO A 55 12.85 -16.77 -11.03
C PRO A 55 13.20 -17.09 -9.57
N TYR A 56 14.31 -16.58 -9.04
CA TYR A 56 14.74 -16.78 -7.66
C TYR A 56 15.27 -15.48 -7.04
N PRO A 57 15.15 -15.29 -5.73
CA PRO A 57 15.64 -14.10 -5.04
C PRO A 57 17.15 -14.22 -4.77
N ARG A 58 17.96 -13.40 -5.44
CA ARG A 58 19.44 -13.43 -5.37
C ARG A 58 20.00 -13.21 -3.96
N TYR A 59 19.35 -12.39 -3.15
CA TYR A 59 19.78 -12.09 -1.77
C TYR A 59 19.80 -13.32 -0.84
N TRP A 60 19.20 -14.45 -1.26
CA TRP A 60 19.34 -15.72 -0.53
C TRP A 60 20.70 -16.36 -0.71
N PHE A 61 21.38 -16.08 -1.83
CA PHE A 61 22.61 -16.74 -2.25
C PHE A 61 23.80 -15.81 -2.33
N GLU A 62 23.59 -14.49 -2.50
CA GLU A 62 24.61 -13.49 -2.72
C GLU A 62 24.62 -12.47 -1.57
N ASP A 63 25.70 -12.45 -0.77
CA ASP A 63 25.85 -11.54 0.38
C ASP A 63 25.94 -10.08 -0.05
N LYS A 64 26.50 -9.80 -1.24
CA LYS A 64 26.52 -8.45 -1.82
C LYS A 64 25.09 -7.92 -2.02
N VAL A 65 24.20 -8.73 -2.64
CA VAL A 65 22.80 -8.34 -2.88
C VAL A 65 22.04 -8.21 -1.56
N LEU A 66 22.33 -9.09 -0.58
CA LEU A 66 21.76 -8.99 0.76
C LEU A 66 22.16 -7.67 1.43
N PHE A 67 23.44 -7.30 1.35
CA PHE A 67 23.94 -6.04 1.92
C PHE A 67 23.32 -4.81 1.21
N GLN A 68 23.26 -4.82 -0.10
CA GLN A 68 22.58 -3.76 -0.87
C GLN A 68 21.12 -3.54 -0.42
N LYS A 69 20.36 -4.63 -0.26
CA LYS A 69 18.97 -4.58 0.26
C LYS A 69 18.90 -4.13 1.73
N TYR A 70 19.89 -4.52 2.52
CA TYR A 70 19.94 -4.09 3.91
C TYR A 70 20.13 -2.56 3.98
N VAL A 71 21.06 -2.01 3.21
CA VAL A 71 21.33 -0.56 3.16
C VAL A 71 20.10 0.19 2.63
N GLU A 72 19.53 -0.23 1.49
CA GLU A 72 18.27 0.31 0.97
C GLU A 72 17.18 0.37 2.05
N SER A 73 17.04 -0.72 2.80
CA SER A 73 16.04 -0.82 3.87
C SER A 73 16.40 0.03 5.11
N LYS A 74 17.66 0.13 5.48
CA LYS A 74 18.13 0.91 6.63
C LYS A 74 17.82 2.39 6.41
N TYR A 75 18.12 2.89 5.23
CA TYR A 75 17.92 4.30 4.86
C TYR A 75 16.54 4.59 4.24
N ASN A 76 15.55 3.72 4.48
CA ASN A 76 14.14 3.94 4.09
C ASN A 76 13.97 4.23 2.59
N MET A 77 14.78 3.60 1.73
CA MET A 77 14.82 3.81 0.26
C MET A 77 15.24 5.24 -0.15
N GLN A 78 15.84 6.01 0.74
CA GLN A 78 16.36 7.35 0.46
C GLN A 78 17.88 7.29 0.28
N ILE A 79 18.32 7.20 -0.98
CA ILE A 79 19.74 7.00 -1.30
C ILE A 79 20.60 8.19 -0.82
N GLN A 80 20.05 9.40 -0.86
CA GLN A 80 20.71 10.63 -0.40
C GLN A 80 21.06 10.58 1.10
N GLU A 81 20.23 9.91 1.90
CA GLU A 81 20.50 9.70 3.33
C GLU A 81 21.69 8.74 3.53
N ALA A 82 21.75 7.68 2.72
CA ALA A 82 22.88 6.75 2.76
C ALA A 82 24.18 7.42 2.28
N GLU A 83 24.10 8.23 1.22
CA GLU A 83 25.24 8.99 0.71
C GLU A 83 25.76 9.99 1.73
N ALA A 84 24.85 10.73 2.38
CA ALA A 84 25.20 11.67 3.44
C ALA A 84 25.85 10.96 4.65
N ASP A 85 25.27 9.85 5.13
CA ASP A 85 25.81 9.12 6.30
C ASP A 85 27.15 8.46 5.98
N TRP A 86 27.29 7.90 4.78
CA TRP A 86 28.54 7.26 4.35
C TRP A 86 29.64 8.22 3.88
N GLY A 87 29.29 9.50 3.62
CA GLY A 87 30.22 10.50 3.11
C GLY A 87 30.80 10.17 1.72
N ARG A 88 30.03 9.44 0.89
CA ARG A 88 30.44 9.13 -0.50
C ARG A 88 29.21 8.97 -1.42
N PRO A 89 29.34 9.35 -2.72
CA PRO A 89 28.26 9.16 -3.68
C PRO A 89 28.04 7.66 -3.96
N ILE A 90 26.78 7.24 -4.04
CA ILE A 90 26.36 5.86 -4.33
C ILE A 90 25.67 5.83 -5.69
N GLY A 91 24.83 6.82 -6.00
CA GLY A 91 24.07 6.98 -7.22
C GLY A 91 22.92 5.97 -7.35
N THR A 92 23.16 4.67 -7.18
CA THR A 92 22.10 3.64 -7.16
C THR A 92 22.44 2.53 -6.18
N TRP A 93 21.42 1.93 -5.54
CA TRP A 93 21.58 0.83 -4.59
C TRP A 93 22.42 -0.34 -5.14
N ARG A 94 22.38 -0.57 -6.46
CA ARG A 94 23.12 -1.65 -7.14
C ARG A 94 24.63 -1.40 -7.22
N ARG A 95 25.06 -0.14 -7.12
CA ARG A 95 26.49 0.23 -7.14
C ARG A 95 27.16 0.05 -5.80
N ILE A 96 26.40 -0.25 -4.74
CA ILE A 96 27.00 -0.53 -3.43
C ILE A 96 27.88 -1.77 -3.54
N GLU A 97 29.16 -1.58 -3.19
CA GLU A 97 30.16 -2.64 -3.07
C GLU A 97 30.31 -3.06 -1.60
N LEU A 98 30.89 -4.22 -1.39
CA LEU A 98 31.28 -4.64 -0.04
C LEU A 98 32.36 -3.71 0.51
N PRO A 99 32.41 -3.47 1.84
CA PRO A 99 33.40 -2.57 2.43
C PRO A 99 34.82 -3.06 2.17
N ALA A 100 35.74 -2.12 1.86
CA ALA A 100 37.16 -2.37 1.75
C ALA A 100 37.81 -2.46 3.15
N GLU A 101 39.03 -2.99 3.22
CA GLU A 101 39.76 -3.09 4.49
C GLU A 101 39.92 -1.72 5.18
N GLY A 102 40.14 -0.63 4.43
CA GLY A 102 40.22 0.73 4.95
C GLY A 102 38.93 1.26 5.60
N ASP A 103 37.77 0.76 5.17
CA ASP A 103 36.48 1.16 5.75
C ASP A 103 36.26 0.60 7.18
N ALA A 104 37.12 -0.34 7.63
CA ALA A 104 37.04 -0.98 8.94
C ALA A 104 37.93 -0.33 10.01
N ALA A 105 38.67 0.75 9.68
CA ALA A 105 39.47 1.46 10.66
C ALA A 105 38.58 1.96 11.82
N TYR A 106 38.98 1.72 13.06
CA TYR A 106 38.27 2.09 14.29
C TYR A 106 36.86 1.41 14.44
N LEU A 107 36.61 0.31 13.75
CA LEU A 107 35.28 -0.33 13.77
C LEU A 107 34.85 -0.78 15.18
N GLU A 108 35.74 -1.37 15.95
CA GLU A 108 35.41 -1.86 17.30
C GLU A 108 35.10 -0.70 18.26
N GLU A 109 35.85 0.39 18.18
CA GLU A 109 35.57 1.60 18.93
C GLU A 109 34.23 2.22 18.52
N PHE A 110 33.93 2.24 17.22
CA PHE A 110 32.70 2.79 16.72
C PHE A 110 31.48 1.98 17.18
N LEU A 111 31.57 0.66 17.17
CA LEU A 111 30.49 -0.21 17.63
C LEU A 111 30.20 -0.05 19.13
N ALA A 112 31.24 0.14 19.94
CA ALA A 112 31.09 0.44 21.36
C ALA A 112 30.47 1.83 21.57
N TRP A 113 31.00 2.87 20.90
CA TRP A 113 30.54 4.24 21.04
C TRP A 113 29.08 4.44 20.57
N ARG A 114 28.68 3.88 19.41
CA ARG A 114 27.33 4.11 18.86
C ARG A 114 26.19 3.57 19.76
N SER A 115 26.48 2.64 20.67
CA SER A 115 25.51 2.16 21.65
C SER A 115 25.16 3.21 22.70
N GLU A 116 26.10 4.17 22.94
CA GLU A 116 25.96 5.26 23.90
C GLU A 116 25.56 6.58 23.23
N CYS A 117 25.44 6.60 21.90
CA CYS A 117 25.15 7.80 21.12
C CYS A 117 23.83 8.45 21.57
N PRO A 118 23.82 9.77 21.82
CA PRO A 118 22.63 10.49 22.25
C PRO A 118 21.48 10.37 21.24
N TRP A 119 20.26 10.21 21.73
CA TRP A 119 19.09 9.97 20.90
C TRP A 119 18.75 11.12 19.92
N TRP A 120 19.07 12.36 20.26
CA TRP A 120 18.81 13.53 19.39
C TRP A 120 19.69 13.57 18.14
N TRP A 121 20.78 12.84 18.10
CA TRP A 121 21.57 12.66 16.89
C TRP A 121 20.99 11.60 15.93
N LEU A 122 20.01 10.86 16.39
CA LEU A 122 19.25 9.94 15.51
C LEU A 122 18.38 10.69 14.50
N GLY A 123 18.34 12.03 14.59
CA GLY A 123 17.47 12.85 13.76
C GLY A 123 16.00 12.59 14.03
N SER A 124 15.15 13.16 13.23
CA SER A 124 13.70 12.96 13.29
C SER A 124 13.27 11.57 12.75
N SER A 125 12.30 11.52 11.87
CA SER A 125 11.81 10.28 11.25
C SER A 125 12.87 9.50 10.46
N SER A 126 13.95 10.14 10.03
CA SER A 126 15.07 9.47 9.34
C SER A 126 16.07 8.78 10.27
N GLY A 127 16.06 9.09 11.57
CA GLY A 127 16.97 8.47 12.53
C GLY A 127 16.73 6.99 12.81
N MET A 128 15.78 6.37 12.12
CA MET A 128 15.41 4.98 12.32
C MET A 128 14.96 4.30 11.03
N ARG A 129 15.30 3.02 10.89
CA ARG A 129 14.80 2.14 9.84
C ARG A 129 13.29 1.96 9.97
N LEU A 130 12.52 2.52 9.03
CA LEU A 130 11.05 2.47 9.00
C LEU A 130 10.54 1.28 8.19
N VAL A 131 10.76 0.07 8.68
CA VAL A 131 10.14 -1.12 8.10
C VAL A 131 8.70 -1.28 8.61
N PRO A 132 7.82 -1.98 7.87
CA PRO A 132 6.42 -2.18 8.29
C PRO A 132 6.27 -2.72 9.71
N THR A 133 7.21 -3.56 10.16
CA THR A 133 7.24 -4.09 11.53
C THR A 133 7.46 -2.98 12.56
N ASN A 134 8.39 -2.07 12.33
CA ASN A 134 8.67 -0.96 13.23
C ASN A 134 7.50 0.03 13.28
N GLY A 135 6.92 0.36 12.13
CA GLY A 135 5.71 1.20 12.06
C GLY A 135 4.53 0.60 12.84
N ARG A 136 4.31 -0.73 12.72
CA ARG A 136 3.28 -1.42 13.51
C ARG A 136 3.57 -1.41 15.00
N GLN A 137 4.84 -1.61 15.40
CA GLN A 137 5.23 -1.60 16.82
C GLN A 137 5.06 -0.21 17.42
N PHE A 138 5.41 0.86 16.68
CA PHE A 138 5.15 2.23 17.09
C PHE A 138 3.65 2.48 17.30
N ARG A 139 2.81 2.15 16.33
CA ARG A 139 1.36 2.28 16.44
C ARG A 139 0.81 1.49 17.63
N ARG A 140 1.29 0.25 17.82
CA ARG A 140 0.88 -0.61 18.93
C ARG A 140 1.34 -0.08 20.29
N SER A 141 2.51 0.55 20.38
CA SER A 141 2.98 1.19 21.61
C SER A 141 2.08 2.37 22.00
N LEU A 142 1.69 3.20 21.03
CA LEU A 142 0.74 4.29 21.27
C LEU A 142 -0.66 3.77 21.58
N TYR A 143 -1.14 2.74 20.88
CA TYR A 143 -2.44 2.12 21.18
C TYR A 143 -2.54 1.65 22.62
N ARG A 144 -1.47 1.02 23.15
CA ARG A 144 -1.41 0.60 24.57
C ARG A 144 -1.31 1.79 25.53
N ARG A 145 -0.54 2.82 25.17
CA ARG A 145 -0.36 4.02 26.01
C ARG A 145 -1.66 4.81 26.22
N PHE A 146 -2.54 4.77 25.21
CA PHE A 146 -3.81 5.52 25.19
C PHE A 146 -5.05 4.60 25.30
N ASP A 147 -4.89 3.34 25.68
CA ASP A 147 -5.98 2.35 25.84
C ASP A 147 -6.94 2.27 24.64
N GLY A 148 -6.41 2.50 23.43
CA GLY A 148 -7.19 2.49 22.18
C GLY A 148 -7.98 3.76 21.90
N ASP A 149 -7.92 4.78 22.77
CA ASP A 149 -8.59 6.07 22.55
C ASP A 149 -7.76 6.98 21.62
N ILE A 150 -8.23 7.12 20.37
CA ILE A 150 -7.59 7.98 19.36
C ILE A 150 -7.80 9.47 19.63
N GLN A 151 -8.87 9.86 20.36
CA GLN A 151 -9.14 11.26 20.69
C GLN A 151 -8.21 11.71 21.81
N ALA A 152 -8.02 10.89 22.84
CA ALA A 152 -7.04 11.13 23.88
C ALA A 152 -5.64 11.28 23.32
N LEU A 153 -5.23 10.39 22.38
CA LEU A 153 -3.96 10.50 21.67
C LEU A 153 -3.85 11.84 20.93
N SER A 154 -4.87 12.18 20.12
CA SER A 154 -4.85 13.39 19.29
C SER A 154 -4.72 14.66 20.12
N THR A 155 -5.37 14.70 21.28
CA THR A 155 -5.31 15.84 22.20
C THR A 155 -3.97 15.92 22.93
N GLN A 156 -3.49 14.80 23.51
CA GLN A 156 -2.26 14.82 24.32
C GLN A 156 -0.98 14.94 23.49
N LEU A 157 -0.99 14.40 22.25
CA LEU A 157 0.18 14.48 21.36
C LEU A 157 0.10 15.65 20.37
N ASP A 158 -0.88 16.52 20.48
CA ASP A 158 -1.10 17.66 19.57
C ASP A 158 -0.98 17.24 18.08
N SER A 159 -1.64 16.12 17.74
CA SER A 159 -1.56 15.53 16.40
C SER A 159 -2.92 14.93 16.02
N PRO A 160 -3.74 15.65 15.24
CA PRO A 160 -5.11 15.22 14.94
C PRO A 160 -5.13 13.99 14.04
N HIS A 161 -5.69 12.90 14.56
CA HIS A 161 -5.90 11.66 13.83
C HIS A 161 -7.36 11.21 13.94
N ARG A 162 -7.98 10.86 12.80
CA ARG A 162 -9.37 10.38 12.77
C ARG A 162 -9.50 8.90 13.14
N ALA A 163 -8.47 8.11 12.87
CA ALA A 163 -8.46 6.67 13.15
C ALA A 163 -7.02 6.17 13.28
N TRP A 164 -6.84 5.06 13.99
CA TRP A 164 -5.53 4.39 14.17
C TRP A 164 -4.85 4.01 12.85
N ARG A 165 -5.62 3.76 11.81
CA ARG A 165 -5.11 3.47 10.46
C ARG A 165 -4.35 4.63 9.83
N HIS A 166 -4.68 5.87 10.19
CA HIS A 166 -4.03 7.08 9.67
C HIS A 166 -2.80 7.50 10.48
N LEU A 167 -2.46 6.74 11.53
CA LEU A 167 -1.31 7.04 12.35
C LEU A 167 -0.05 6.45 11.72
N HIS A 168 0.80 7.32 11.22
CA HIS A 168 2.11 7.00 10.65
C HIS A 168 3.21 7.66 11.48
N PRO A 169 4.47 7.14 11.42
CA PRO A 169 5.62 7.86 11.92
C PRO A 169 5.65 9.30 11.37
N PRO A 170 6.08 10.29 12.16
CA PRO A 170 6.11 11.67 11.70
C PRO A 170 7.00 11.80 10.45
N PRO A 171 6.64 12.67 9.49
CA PRO A 171 7.52 12.99 8.38
C PRO A 171 8.81 13.62 8.91
N LYS A 172 9.91 13.46 8.15
CA LYS A 172 11.17 14.10 8.48
C LYS A 172 10.94 15.62 8.63
N PRO A 173 11.22 16.25 9.78
CA PRO A 173 11.14 17.70 9.90
C PRO A 173 12.17 18.34 8.97
N GLY A 174 11.99 19.61 8.68
CA GLY A 174 12.99 20.37 7.95
C GLY A 174 14.35 20.26 8.67
N TYR A 175 15.42 20.07 7.90
CA TYR A 175 16.75 19.79 8.42
C TYR A 175 17.24 20.80 9.46
N ARG A 176 16.85 22.07 9.31
CA ARG A 176 17.33 23.17 10.15
C ARG A 176 16.80 23.14 11.58
N TYR A 177 15.51 22.80 11.73
CA TYR A 177 14.79 22.88 13.00
C TYR A 177 14.34 21.49 13.44
N PRO A 178 15.04 20.83 14.36
CA PRO A 178 14.45 19.69 15.07
C PRO A 178 13.27 20.20 15.91
N HIS A 179 12.21 19.43 16.02
CA HIS A 179 11.02 19.77 16.82
C HIS A 179 10.88 18.83 18.02
N PRO A 180 11.84 18.78 18.96
CA PRO A 180 11.77 17.90 20.11
C PRO A 180 10.65 18.28 21.08
N ASP A 181 10.18 19.51 21.02
CA ASP A 181 9.07 20.06 21.80
C ASP A 181 7.69 19.55 21.36
N ARG A 182 7.56 19.01 20.13
CA ARG A 182 6.29 18.42 19.67
C ARG A 182 6.05 17.05 20.30
N PRO A 183 4.97 16.88 21.09
CA PRO A 183 4.74 15.67 21.85
C PRO A 183 4.70 14.40 20.98
N PHE A 184 4.15 14.47 19.76
CA PHE A 184 4.10 13.35 18.83
C PHE A 184 5.50 12.94 18.31
N ILE A 185 6.34 13.93 17.99
CA ILE A 185 7.73 13.67 17.55
C ILE A 185 8.55 13.09 18.71
N ARG A 186 8.39 13.65 19.92
CA ARG A 186 9.06 13.11 21.12
C ARG A 186 8.65 11.66 21.37
N ALA A 187 7.37 11.34 21.30
CA ALA A 187 6.90 9.95 21.43
C ALA A 187 7.48 9.00 20.38
N PHE A 188 7.72 9.49 19.15
CA PHE A 188 8.39 8.72 18.13
C PHE A 188 9.88 8.53 18.40
N LEU A 189 10.59 9.55 18.84
CA LEU A 189 12.01 9.48 19.18
C LEU A 189 12.24 8.57 20.40
N ASP A 190 11.39 8.65 21.42
CA ASP A 190 11.40 7.73 22.56
C ASP A 190 11.25 6.29 22.11
N PHE A 191 10.32 6.04 21.17
CA PHE A 191 10.15 4.73 20.58
C PHE A 191 11.39 4.31 19.77
N ALA A 192 11.96 5.18 18.93
CA ALA A 192 13.15 4.91 18.14
C ALA A 192 14.34 4.53 19.04
N HIS A 193 14.48 5.17 20.20
CA HIS A 193 15.50 4.85 21.18
C HIS A 193 15.41 3.42 21.75
N THR A 194 14.19 2.85 21.80
CA THR A 194 13.99 1.45 22.21
C THR A 194 14.36 0.43 21.13
N ARG A 195 14.67 0.86 19.91
CA ARG A 195 14.99 -0.05 18.80
C ARG A 195 16.45 -0.50 18.87
N PRO A 196 16.76 -1.68 18.32
CA PRO A 196 18.13 -2.16 18.22
C PRO A 196 19.05 -1.11 17.57
N VAL A 197 20.27 -1.00 18.04
CA VAL A 197 21.26 -0.02 17.54
C VAL A 197 21.44 -0.13 16.03
N ARG A 198 21.38 -1.34 15.45
CA ARG A 198 21.47 -1.59 14.01
C ARG A 198 20.36 -0.92 13.17
N ASP A 199 19.19 -0.63 13.78
CA ASP A 199 18.08 0.03 13.12
C ASP A 199 18.14 1.56 13.27
N ARG A 200 19.14 2.11 13.98
CA ARG A 200 19.32 3.54 14.19
C ARG A 200 20.24 4.12 13.12
N ILE A 201 19.93 5.33 12.69
CA ILE A 201 20.73 6.12 11.75
C ILE A 201 21.31 7.30 12.52
N ILE A 202 22.63 7.50 12.45
CA ILE A 202 23.31 8.61 13.07
C ILE A 202 23.52 9.68 12.01
N GLU A 203 23.00 10.88 12.22
CA GLU A 203 23.11 11.95 11.25
C GLU A 203 24.56 12.43 11.16
N ASN A 204 25.11 12.54 9.94
CA ASN A 204 26.51 12.92 9.70
C ASN A 204 26.60 14.34 9.12
N PRO A 205 27.07 15.35 9.93
CA PRO A 205 27.25 16.72 9.45
C PRO A 205 28.22 16.86 8.27
N ASP A 206 29.28 16.03 8.21
CA ASP A 206 30.21 16.04 7.08
C ASP A 206 29.52 15.63 5.78
N GLY A 207 28.70 14.59 5.84
CA GLY A 207 27.90 14.16 4.70
C GLY A 207 26.82 15.17 4.29
N LEU A 208 26.21 15.84 5.26
CA LEU A 208 25.28 16.94 4.97
C LEU A 208 25.98 18.12 4.30
N PHE A 209 27.23 18.43 4.72
CA PHE A 209 28.03 19.52 4.16
C PHE A 209 28.27 19.31 2.66
N TRP A 210 28.81 18.16 2.26
CA TRP A 210 29.07 17.94 0.85
C TRP A 210 27.76 17.76 0.05
N HIS A 211 26.78 17.02 0.56
CA HIS A 211 25.55 16.72 -0.19
C HIS A 211 24.61 17.92 -0.32
N ARG A 212 24.52 18.78 0.71
CA ARG A 212 23.57 19.89 0.76
C ARG A 212 24.16 21.24 0.41
N HIS A 213 25.50 21.33 0.39
CA HIS A 213 26.18 22.59 0.10
C HIS A 213 27.22 22.45 -1.01
N LEU A 214 28.23 21.57 -0.86
CA LEU A 214 29.33 21.51 -1.82
C LEU A 214 28.88 21.00 -3.20
N VAL A 215 28.11 19.92 -3.28
CA VAL A 215 27.60 19.40 -4.57
C VAL A 215 26.68 20.39 -5.28
N PRO A 216 25.71 21.04 -4.63
CA PRO A 216 24.93 22.11 -5.26
C PRO A 216 25.75 23.31 -5.74
N THR A 217 26.91 23.61 -5.07
CA THR A 217 27.76 24.75 -5.40
C THR A 217 28.79 24.42 -6.48
N TYR A 218 29.44 23.24 -6.39
CA TYR A 218 30.59 22.84 -7.22
C TYR A 218 30.33 21.64 -8.13
N THR A 219 29.11 21.13 -8.24
CA THR A 219 28.71 19.92 -8.97
C THR A 219 29.11 18.59 -8.27
N ASP A 220 28.74 17.45 -8.88
CA ASP A 220 29.08 16.10 -8.36
C ASP A 220 30.57 15.77 -8.57
N ASP A 221 31.25 16.52 -9.45
CA ASP A 221 32.67 16.29 -9.73
C ASP A 221 33.54 17.05 -8.71
N VAL A 222 34.23 16.31 -7.85
CA VAL A 222 35.16 16.87 -6.85
C VAL A 222 36.30 17.66 -7.45
N GLN A 223 36.60 17.48 -8.76
CA GLN A 223 37.68 18.24 -9.43
C GLN A 223 37.34 19.72 -9.51
N VAL A 224 36.04 20.07 -9.71
CA VAL A 224 35.60 21.47 -9.70
C VAL A 224 35.89 22.15 -8.34
N TYR A 225 35.61 21.41 -7.24
CA TYR A 225 35.92 21.86 -5.90
C TYR A 225 37.45 21.99 -5.70
N ASN A 226 38.22 20.99 -6.16
CA ASN A 226 39.68 20.97 -6.05
C ASN A 226 40.31 22.15 -6.79
N GLU A 227 39.81 22.47 -7.99
CA GLU A 227 40.33 23.64 -8.76
C GLU A 227 40.00 24.94 -8.06
N ALA A 228 38.84 25.11 -7.48
CA ALA A 228 38.44 26.30 -6.76
C ALA A 228 39.23 26.52 -5.46
N HIS A 229 39.54 25.45 -4.73
CA HIS A 229 40.16 25.48 -3.42
C HIS A 229 41.67 25.15 -3.44
N GLY A 230 42.24 24.81 -4.59
CA GLY A 230 43.64 24.40 -4.71
C GLY A 230 43.96 23.06 -3.98
N THR A 231 42.98 22.18 -3.83
CA THR A 231 43.09 20.91 -3.12
C THR A 231 43.24 19.72 -4.08
N LYS A 232 43.39 18.49 -3.57
CA LYS A 232 43.54 17.27 -4.38
C LYS A 232 42.76 16.10 -3.78
N HIS A 233 41.53 16.33 -3.36
CA HIS A 233 40.69 15.29 -2.81
C HIS A 233 40.27 14.30 -3.90
N ALA A 234 40.27 13.00 -3.60
CA ALA A 234 39.81 11.97 -4.50
C ALA A 234 38.27 11.91 -4.55
N SER A 235 37.61 12.35 -3.49
CA SER A 235 36.16 12.44 -3.40
C SER A 235 35.70 13.44 -2.34
N TYR A 236 34.46 13.90 -2.39
CA TYR A 236 33.91 14.75 -1.31
C TYR A 236 33.91 14.09 0.07
N GLY A 237 33.99 12.77 0.16
CA GLY A 237 34.15 12.06 1.43
C GLY A 237 35.48 12.34 2.17
N GLU A 238 36.42 13.02 1.52
CA GLU A 238 37.69 13.49 2.13
C GLU A 238 37.60 14.95 2.59
N VAL A 239 36.50 15.64 2.31
CA VAL A 239 36.25 17.00 2.73
C VAL A 239 35.46 16.99 4.03
N PHE A 240 36.12 17.32 5.14
CA PHE A 240 35.49 17.30 6.46
C PHE A 240 35.06 18.70 6.90
N LEU A 241 33.88 18.77 7.54
CA LEU A 241 33.41 20.00 8.17
C LEU A 241 34.24 20.27 9.43
N THR A 242 35.07 21.33 9.41
CA THR A 242 35.88 21.69 10.55
C THR A 242 35.06 22.13 11.76
N PRO A 243 35.51 21.85 13.00
CA PRO A 243 34.79 22.28 14.21
C PRO A 243 34.65 23.81 14.32
N ARG A 244 35.59 24.57 13.80
CA ARG A 244 35.58 26.03 13.71
C ARG A 244 35.77 26.50 12.29
N ALA A 245 35.42 27.73 12.00
CA ALA A 245 35.58 28.31 10.68
C ALA A 245 37.04 28.22 10.21
N PRO A 246 37.29 27.75 8.98
CA PRO A 246 38.65 27.67 8.42
C PRO A 246 39.27 29.06 8.23
N VAL A 247 40.58 29.09 8.07
CA VAL A 247 41.36 30.34 7.83
C VAL A 247 41.32 30.74 6.34
N GLU A 248 41.30 29.73 5.46
CA GLU A 248 41.28 29.93 4.02
C GLU A 248 39.97 30.61 3.59
N PRO A 249 40.00 31.73 2.83
CA PRO A 249 38.82 32.57 2.60
C PRO A 249 37.64 31.86 1.96
N LEU A 250 37.87 31.08 0.90
CA LEU A 250 36.79 30.39 0.18
C LEU A 250 36.19 29.25 1.01
N GLN A 251 37.03 28.45 1.70
CA GLN A 251 36.57 27.41 2.63
C GLN A 251 35.78 28.03 3.80
N ARG A 252 36.20 29.21 4.26
CA ARG A 252 35.54 29.95 5.32
C ARG A 252 34.14 30.43 4.85
N GLU A 253 34.04 30.84 3.62
CA GLU A 253 32.74 31.25 3.03
C GLU A 253 31.78 30.06 2.92
N ASP A 254 32.24 28.94 2.36
CA ASP A 254 31.45 27.70 2.27
C ASP A 254 31.01 27.21 3.65
N TRP A 255 31.94 27.19 4.61
CA TRP A 255 31.65 26.80 5.98
C TRP A 255 30.58 27.74 6.61
N SER A 256 30.75 29.05 6.41
CA SER A 256 29.82 30.05 6.93
C SER A 256 28.42 29.90 6.39
N GLN A 257 28.30 29.79 5.07
CA GLN A 257 26.99 29.60 4.40
C GLN A 257 26.32 28.32 4.86
N PHE A 258 27.07 27.21 4.90
CA PHE A 258 26.52 25.93 5.34
C PHE A 258 26.08 25.95 6.81
N VAL A 259 26.92 26.42 7.71
CA VAL A 259 26.64 26.40 9.15
C VAL A 259 25.52 27.39 9.51
N ARG A 260 25.52 28.58 8.90
CA ARG A 260 24.49 29.60 9.17
C ARG A 260 23.12 29.27 8.57
N ASP A 261 23.05 28.58 7.42
CA ASP A 261 21.80 28.41 6.69
C ASP A 261 21.31 26.99 6.52
N VAL A 262 22.18 25.99 6.56
CA VAL A 262 21.84 24.60 6.22
C VAL A 262 22.00 23.64 7.37
N LEU A 263 23.08 23.68 8.12
CA LEU A 263 23.39 22.72 9.19
C LEU A 263 22.30 22.72 10.27
N PRO A 264 21.77 21.54 10.68
CA PRO A 264 20.84 21.47 11.82
C PRO A 264 21.44 22.12 13.07
N ILE A 265 20.65 22.95 13.74
CA ILE A 265 21.11 23.70 14.92
C ILE A 265 21.49 22.81 16.11
N THR A 266 21.09 21.54 16.10
CA THR A 266 21.53 20.51 17.05
C THR A 266 23.06 20.34 17.09
N PHE A 267 23.74 20.66 15.99
CA PHE A 267 25.21 20.52 15.87
C PHE A 267 25.94 21.84 16.04
N ILE A 268 25.21 22.93 16.34
CA ILE A 268 25.79 24.26 16.48
C ILE A 268 25.86 24.64 17.96
N HIS A 269 27.04 25.07 18.40
CA HIS A 269 27.30 25.62 19.72
C HIS A 269 27.90 26.99 19.59
N LEU A 270 27.65 27.86 20.56
CA LEU A 270 28.24 29.20 20.66
C LEU A 270 29.22 29.27 21.83
N ASP A 271 30.28 30.03 21.65
CA ASP A 271 31.14 30.40 22.76
C ASP A 271 30.39 31.31 23.76
N PRO A 272 30.67 31.22 25.06
CA PRO A 272 30.20 32.23 26.01
C PRO A 272 30.80 33.60 25.68
N GLY A 273 30.08 34.68 26.05
CA GLY A 273 30.55 36.07 25.83
C GLY A 273 29.82 36.79 24.71
N LEU A 274 28.72 36.21 24.17
CA LEU A 274 27.80 36.88 23.24
C LEU A 274 26.52 37.32 23.93
N GLU A 275 26.47 37.43 25.26
CA GLU A 275 25.31 37.82 26.03
C GLU A 275 24.76 39.21 25.60
N GLU A 276 25.64 40.21 25.57
CA GLU A 276 25.30 41.57 25.15
C GLU A 276 24.84 41.64 23.69
N PRO A 277 25.58 41.06 22.71
CA PRO A 277 25.09 40.98 21.33
C PRO A 277 23.77 40.27 21.18
N PHE A 278 23.52 39.20 21.94
CA PHE A 278 22.26 38.46 21.91
C PHE A 278 21.09 39.27 22.45
N ARG A 279 21.27 39.97 23.56
CA ARG A 279 20.30 40.88 24.16
C ARG A 279 19.98 42.05 23.22
N ALA A 280 21.02 42.65 22.58
CA ALA A 280 20.83 43.67 21.58
C ALA A 280 19.99 43.18 20.38
N PHE A 281 20.27 41.96 19.90
CA PHE A 281 19.48 41.30 18.86
C PHE A 281 18.00 41.13 19.26
N LEU A 282 17.72 40.67 20.48
CA LEU A 282 16.36 40.51 20.97
C LEU A 282 15.63 41.84 21.14
N ALA A 283 16.32 42.89 21.61
CA ALA A 283 15.76 44.23 21.75
C ALA A 283 15.44 44.88 20.38
N ASP A 284 16.18 44.55 19.32
CA ASP A 284 15.86 44.97 17.95
C ASP A 284 14.66 44.19 17.39
N ARG A 285 14.59 42.90 17.68
CA ARG A 285 13.53 42.01 17.19
C ARG A 285 12.18 42.21 17.88
N TYR A 286 12.20 42.45 19.19
CA TYR A 286 10.98 42.62 19.99
C TYR A 286 10.92 44.06 20.51
N PRO A 287 9.85 44.85 20.10
CA PRO A 287 9.78 46.27 20.41
C PRO A 287 9.71 46.57 21.93
N THR A 288 9.21 45.62 22.72
CA THR A 288 9.13 45.73 24.19
C THR A 288 9.35 44.37 24.85
N VAL A 289 9.66 44.40 26.16
CA VAL A 289 9.81 43.20 26.97
C VAL A 289 8.48 42.41 27.04
N GLU A 290 7.36 43.11 27.06
CA GLU A 290 6.05 42.47 27.03
C GLU A 290 5.80 41.71 25.73
N ALA A 291 6.24 42.24 24.57
CA ALA A 291 6.14 41.57 23.29
C ALA A 291 7.04 40.30 23.28
N TYR A 292 8.22 40.35 23.85
CA TYR A 292 9.08 39.20 24.05
C TYR A 292 8.40 38.14 24.95
N ASN A 293 7.87 38.56 26.12
CA ASN A 293 7.21 37.68 27.07
C ASN A 293 5.96 36.98 26.45
N GLN A 294 5.21 37.70 25.61
CA GLN A 294 4.09 37.08 24.86
C GLN A 294 4.56 36.00 23.89
N ALA A 295 5.71 36.19 23.23
CA ALA A 295 6.28 35.18 22.33
C ALA A 295 6.94 34.04 23.11
N HIS A 296 7.51 34.31 24.28
CA HIS A 296 8.27 33.36 25.12
C HIS A 296 7.61 33.13 26.50
N PRO A 297 6.36 32.64 26.58
CA PRO A 297 5.64 32.49 27.84
C PRO A 297 6.33 31.52 28.82
N HIS A 298 7.24 30.70 28.36
CA HIS A 298 8.04 29.75 29.14
C HIS A 298 9.29 30.37 29.76
N ASN A 299 9.68 31.57 29.32
CA ASN A 299 10.90 32.29 29.77
C ASN A 299 10.60 33.79 29.86
N ALA A 300 9.57 34.14 30.61
CA ALA A 300 9.21 35.55 30.84
C ALA A 300 10.24 36.22 31.75
N VAL A 301 10.66 37.44 31.40
CA VAL A 301 11.69 38.22 32.07
C VAL A 301 11.17 39.66 32.39
N ASP A 302 11.82 40.33 33.30
CA ASP A 302 11.51 41.71 33.63
C ASP A 302 12.26 42.72 32.77
N SER A 303 13.45 42.31 32.27
CA SER A 303 14.30 43.09 31.35
C SER A 303 15.00 42.17 30.32
N PHE A 304 15.38 42.70 29.17
CA PHE A 304 16.25 41.99 28.26
C PHE A 304 17.61 41.63 28.86
N ASP A 305 18.05 42.36 29.88
CA ASP A 305 19.28 42.05 30.60
C ASP A 305 19.24 40.73 31.38
N ASP A 306 18.01 40.26 31.66
CA ASP A 306 17.81 38.98 32.38
C ASP A 306 17.81 37.77 31.40
N VAL A 307 17.91 37.99 30.10
CA VAL A 307 17.93 36.91 29.15
C VAL A 307 19.31 36.32 28.98
N ASP A 308 19.43 35.01 29.17
CA ASP A 308 20.67 34.27 29.00
C ASP A 308 20.93 33.94 27.52
N GLN A 309 22.19 34.02 27.10
CA GLN A 309 22.62 33.57 25.78
C GLN A 309 22.49 32.05 25.67
N PRO A 310 21.80 31.51 24.63
CA PRO A 310 21.80 30.09 24.38
C PRO A 310 23.17 29.63 23.84
N LEU A 311 23.87 28.74 24.56
CA LEU A 311 25.14 28.18 24.13
C LEU A 311 24.99 27.00 23.15
N ALA A 312 23.81 26.40 23.08
CA ALA A 312 23.47 25.31 22.20
C ALA A 312 21.98 25.40 21.84
N MET A 313 21.49 24.50 21.01
CA MET A 313 20.09 24.47 20.55
C MET A 313 19.08 24.59 21.71
N PRO A 314 18.25 25.62 21.71
CA PRO A 314 17.18 25.80 22.68
C PRO A 314 16.09 24.71 22.53
N GLN A 315 15.30 24.51 23.61
CA GLN A 315 14.24 23.49 23.62
C GLN A 315 12.96 23.93 22.89
N HIS A 316 12.58 25.19 23.02
CA HIS A 316 11.34 25.71 22.46
C HIS A 316 11.53 26.27 21.05
N ARG A 317 10.51 26.09 20.21
CA ARG A 317 10.58 26.47 18.80
C ARG A 317 10.83 27.96 18.57
N ILE A 318 10.25 28.81 19.40
CA ILE A 318 10.45 30.25 19.27
C ILE A 318 11.90 30.64 19.54
N ASP A 319 12.48 30.07 20.62
CA ASP A 319 13.90 30.29 20.96
C ASP A 319 14.83 29.72 19.86
N GLN A 320 14.46 28.58 19.24
CA GLN A 320 15.18 28.03 18.09
C GLN A 320 15.15 28.98 16.89
N THR A 321 14.01 29.65 16.68
CA THR A 321 13.88 30.64 15.60
C THR A 321 14.78 31.85 15.87
N ASP A 322 14.76 32.36 17.09
CA ASP A 322 15.60 33.48 17.49
C ASP A 322 17.09 33.12 17.43
N PHE A 323 17.45 31.89 17.87
CA PHE A 323 18.80 31.38 17.78
C PHE A 323 19.28 31.32 16.31
N VAL A 324 18.45 30.85 15.38
CA VAL A 324 18.81 30.79 13.95
C VAL A 324 18.96 32.18 13.35
N GLU A 325 18.08 33.11 13.64
CA GLU A 325 18.17 34.49 13.13
C GLU A 325 19.39 35.21 13.73
N PHE A 326 19.71 34.98 15.02
CA PHE A 326 20.94 35.47 15.62
C PHE A 326 22.19 34.88 14.96
N LEU A 327 22.22 33.58 14.66
CA LEU A 327 23.31 32.95 13.92
C LEU A 327 23.53 33.56 12.54
N ARG A 328 22.51 34.12 11.90
CA ARG A 328 22.57 34.74 10.57
C ARG A 328 23.18 36.13 10.63
N ASP A 329 23.08 36.80 11.74
CA ASP A 329 23.68 38.14 11.91
C ASP A 329 25.18 38.04 12.04
N GLN A 330 25.89 38.48 10.99
CA GLN A 330 27.36 38.40 10.95
C GLN A 330 28.04 39.41 11.90
N THR A 331 27.33 40.47 12.26
CA THR A 331 27.87 41.53 13.13
C THR A 331 27.73 41.15 14.60
N LEU A 332 26.57 40.66 14.99
CA LEU A 332 26.26 40.30 16.38
C LEU A 332 26.77 38.90 16.76
N CYS A 333 26.86 37.99 15.78
CA CYS A 333 27.36 36.63 15.96
C CYS A 333 28.56 36.35 15.02
N PRO A 334 29.81 36.75 15.37
CA PRO A 334 30.99 36.47 14.57
C PRO A 334 31.28 34.99 14.41
N LEU A 335 31.86 34.58 13.26
CA LEU A 335 32.15 33.18 12.94
C LEU A 335 33.09 32.50 13.95
N GLU A 336 33.97 33.27 14.57
CA GLU A 336 34.93 32.79 15.56
C GLU A 336 34.26 32.17 16.80
N ASN A 337 33.06 32.62 17.11
CA ASN A 337 32.27 32.19 18.27
C ASN A 337 31.35 31.00 17.98
N ILE A 338 31.31 30.53 16.72
CA ILE A 338 30.45 29.42 16.30
C ILE A 338 31.31 28.15 16.21
N HIS A 339 30.86 27.08 16.86
CA HIS A 339 31.47 25.77 16.72
C HIS A 339 30.49 24.73 16.23
N VAL A 340 30.99 23.81 15.42
CA VAL A 340 30.28 22.59 15.04
C VAL A 340 30.68 21.47 15.99
N HIS A 341 29.71 20.87 16.66
CA HIS A 341 29.89 19.75 17.56
C HIS A 341 28.93 18.63 17.14
N GLY A 342 29.42 17.68 16.38
CA GLY A 342 28.64 16.58 15.82
C GLY A 342 29.15 15.21 16.26
N PRO A 343 28.52 14.14 15.76
CA PRO A 343 28.86 12.75 16.11
C PRO A 343 30.35 12.41 15.89
N ARG A 344 30.95 12.93 14.80
CA ARG A 344 32.35 12.67 14.50
C ARG A 344 33.29 13.22 15.59
N GLN A 345 33.09 14.47 16.01
CA GLN A 345 33.93 15.09 17.05
C GLN A 345 33.87 14.33 18.38
N VAL A 346 32.66 13.88 18.76
CA VAL A 346 32.48 13.08 19.98
C VAL A 346 33.09 11.69 19.82
N PHE A 347 32.98 11.09 18.63
CA PHE A 347 33.65 9.82 18.35
C PHE A 347 35.16 9.94 18.40
N GLU A 348 35.76 11.01 17.84
CA GLU A 348 37.19 11.30 17.93
C GLU A 348 37.67 11.43 19.39
N GLN A 349 36.89 12.14 20.22
CA GLN A 349 37.18 12.24 21.67
C GLN A 349 37.12 10.87 22.36
N PHE A 350 36.09 10.06 22.04
CA PHE A 350 35.97 8.71 22.59
C PHE A 350 37.13 7.81 22.20
N VAL A 351 37.57 7.83 20.94
CA VAL A 351 38.73 7.07 20.46
C VAL A 351 40.04 7.56 21.15
N ALA A 352 40.23 8.88 21.22
CA ALA A 352 41.38 9.48 21.87
C ALA A 352 41.51 9.06 23.34
N GLN A 353 40.42 9.14 24.09
CA GLN A 353 40.37 8.69 25.49
C GLN A 353 40.68 7.19 25.62
N ARG A 354 40.06 6.35 24.76
CA ARG A 354 40.26 4.91 24.81
C ARG A 354 41.68 4.48 24.45
N ARG A 355 42.31 5.17 23.50
CA ARG A 355 43.68 4.90 23.07
C ARG A 355 44.74 5.68 23.87
N ARG A 356 44.31 6.62 24.74
CA ARG A 356 45.18 7.50 25.55
C ARG A 356 46.14 8.31 24.69
N VAL A 357 45.64 8.88 23.61
CA VAL A 357 46.41 9.74 22.69
C VAL A 357 45.71 11.11 22.58
N PRO A 358 46.46 12.18 22.23
CA PRO A 358 45.86 13.48 21.97
C PRO A 358 44.89 13.41 20.80
N VAL A 359 43.75 14.13 20.86
CA VAL A 359 42.71 14.13 19.80
C VAL A 359 43.31 14.61 18.49
N GLU A 360 44.18 15.59 18.52
CA GLU A 360 44.85 16.21 17.36
C GLU A 360 45.69 15.20 16.55
N SER A 361 46.13 14.11 17.18
CA SER A 361 46.94 13.08 16.52
C SER A 361 46.15 12.09 15.69
N ILE A 362 44.83 12.09 15.84
CA ILE A 362 43.93 11.12 15.18
C ILE A 362 42.84 11.78 14.34
N THR A 363 42.69 13.11 14.40
CA THR A 363 41.70 13.86 13.63
C THR A 363 42.21 14.22 12.24
N PRO A 364 41.33 14.24 11.21
CA PRO A 364 39.94 13.81 11.26
C PRO A 364 39.79 12.28 11.10
N ILE A 365 38.88 11.66 11.87
CA ILE A 365 38.54 10.25 11.72
C ILE A 365 37.31 10.10 10.81
N ARG A 366 37.41 9.30 9.75
CA ARG A 366 36.24 8.86 9.02
C ARG A 366 35.49 7.80 9.83
N MET A 367 34.22 8.07 10.16
CA MET A 367 33.40 7.11 10.89
C MET A 367 33.18 5.84 10.05
N PRO A 368 33.45 4.63 10.59
CA PRO A 368 33.37 3.37 9.83
C PRO A 368 31.92 2.85 9.71
N VAL A 369 31.00 3.71 9.27
CA VAL A 369 29.56 3.40 9.18
C VAL A 369 29.31 2.25 8.22
N ILE A 370 29.98 2.22 7.07
CA ILE A 370 29.83 1.19 6.04
C ILE A 370 30.23 -0.19 6.58
N ALA A 371 31.37 -0.28 7.25
CA ALA A 371 31.84 -1.53 7.84
C ALA A 371 30.93 -2.00 8.98
N ALA A 372 30.43 -1.06 9.79
CA ALA A 372 29.46 -1.36 10.84
C ALA A 372 28.12 -1.87 10.26
N ASP A 373 27.63 -1.26 9.19
CA ASP A 373 26.42 -1.69 8.49
C ASP A 373 26.60 -3.09 7.89
N PHE A 374 27.75 -3.37 7.30
CA PHE A 374 28.07 -4.69 6.77
C PHE A 374 28.12 -5.74 7.87
N ARG A 375 28.79 -5.43 8.99
CA ARG A 375 28.86 -6.32 10.16
C ARG A 375 27.47 -6.63 10.72
N ASP A 376 26.61 -5.61 10.85
CA ASP A 376 25.22 -5.78 11.29
C ASP A 376 24.41 -6.64 10.33
N CYS A 377 24.61 -6.47 9.02
CA CYS A 377 23.98 -7.28 8.00
C CYS A 377 24.41 -8.74 8.11
N MET A 378 25.70 -9.02 8.20
CA MET A 378 26.25 -10.38 8.27
C MET A 378 25.87 -11.09 9.60
N ALA A 379 25.89 -10.38 10.71
CA ALA A 379 25.47 -10.93 12.01
C ALA A 379 23.97 -11.31 12.05
N ASN A 380 23.16 -10.74 11.15
CA ASN A 380 21.72 -10.95 11.13
C ASN A 380 21.21 -11.57 9.81
N THR A 381 22.07 -12.19 9.02
CA THR A 381 21.78 -12.71 7.67
C THR A 381 20.47 -13.50 7.60
N ARG A 382 20.27 -14.48 8.47
CA ARG A 382 19.06 -15.34 8.47
C ARG A 382 17.78 -14.54 8.75
N ALA A 383 17.84 -13.64 9.73
CA ALA A 383 16.70 -12.80 10.09
C ALA A 383 16.35 -11.82 8.98
N LEU A 384 17.36 -11.22 8.32
CA LEU A 384 17.17 -10.30 7.21
C LEU A 384 16.63 -10.99 5.96
N ARG A 385 17.15 -12.17 5.59
CA ARG A 385 16.62 -12.95 4.46
C ARG A 385 15.14 -13.28 4.66
N TRP A 386 14.75 -13.68 5.87
CA TRP A 386 13.36 -13.95 6.21
C TRP A 386 12.50 -12.67 6.24
N ASP A 387 13.05 -11.57 6.79
CA ASP A 387 12.35 -10.27 6.77
C ASP A 387 12.08 -9.81 5.34
N PHE A 388 13.08 -9.85 4.44
CA PHE A 388 12.91 -9.46 3.04
C PHE A 388 11.91 -10.36 2.30
N THR A 389 11.90 -11.66 2.57
CA THR A 389 10.94 -12.59 1.97
C THR A 389 9.51 -12.29 2.38
N THR A 390 9.29 -11.91 3.64
CA THR A 390 7.94 -11.74 4.21
C THR A 390 7.46 -10.29 4.28
N ARG A 391 8.35 -9.31 4.11
CA ARG A 391 8.09 -7.88 4.34
C ARG A 391 6.92 -7.35 3.52
N ASN A 392 6.96 -7.55 2.19
CA ASN A 392 5.94 -7.01 1.29
C ASN A 392 4.58 -7.65 1.57
N TYR A 393 4.54 -8.95 1.85
CA TYR A 393 3.32 -9.64 2.26
C TYR A 393 2.77 -9.11 3.59
N LYS A 394 3.65 -8.90 4.58
CA LYS A 394 3.26 -8.29 5.86
C LYS A 394 2.74 -6.87 5.67
N HIS A 395 3.33 -6.11 4.75
CA HIS A 395 2.86 -4.76 4.43
C HIS A 395 1.46 -4.78 3.82
N VAL A 396 1.23 -5.64 2.83
CA VAL A 396 -0.08 -5.79 2.19
C VAL A 396 -1.13 -6.28 3.19
N LEU A 397 -0.81 -7.32 3.98
CA LEU A 397 -1.73 -7.84 4.99
C LEU A 397 -2.06 -6.79 6.07
N ASP A 398 -1.05 -6.03 6.50
CA ASP A 398 -1.24 -4.96 7.47
C ASP A 398 -2.15 -3.86 6.91
N TYR A 399 -1.95 -3.49 5.65
CA TYR A 399 -2.80 -2.54 4.95
C TYR A 399 -4.25 -3.02 4.87
N ILE A 400 -4.48 -4.27 4.45
CA ILE A 400 -5.82 -4.85 4.36
C ILE A 400 -6.49 -4.94 5.75
N LEU A 401 -5.76 -5.39 6.77
CA LEU A 401 -6.30 -5.57 8.13
C LEU A 401 -6.57 -4.24 8.83
N LEU A 402 -5.77 -3.21 8.57
CA LEU A 402 -6.01 -1.86 9.10
C LEU A 402 -7.28 -1.21 8.54
N HIS A 403 -7.59 -1.49 7.29
CA HIS A 403 -8.80 -1.01 6.63
C HIS A 403 -10.01 -1.95 6.86
N GLY A 404 -9.85 -2.96 7.68
CA GLY A 404 -10.72 -3.86 8.44
C GLY A 404 -11.97 -4.41 7.77
N ARG A 405 -12.79 -3.58 7.11
CA ARG A 405 -14.06 -4.00 6.52
C ARG A 405 -13.93 -4.57 5.11
N GLY A 406 -12.83 -4.35 4.40
CA GLY A 406 -12.67 -4.80 3.01
C GLY A 406 -12.85 -6.31 2.82
N ILE A 407 -12.35 -7.13 3.74
CA ILE A 407 -12.53 -8.60 3.71
C ILE A 407 -14.01 -8.96 3.92
N VAL A 408 -14.66 -8.36 4.92
CA VAL A 408 -16.06 -8.61 5.27
C VAL A 408 -16.97 -8.15 4.12
N ASN A 409 -16.75 -6.95 3.59
CA ASN A 409 -17.51 -6.43 2.45
C ASN A 409 -17.39 -7.34 1.22
N THR A 410 -16.20 -7.84 0.93
CA THR A 410 -15.96 -8.78 -0.17
C THR A 410 -16.70 -10.09 0.07
N LEU A 411 -16.65 -10.62 1.29
CA LEU A 411 -17.37 -11.85 1.64
C LEU A 411 -18.87 -11.69 1.47
N ILE A 412 -19.45 -10.60 1.99
CA ILE A 412 -20.88 -10.29 1.85
C ILE A 412 -21.25 -10.18 0.37
N TYR A 413 -20.45 -9.43 -0.41
CA TYR A 413 -20.68 -9.26 -1.83
C TYR A 413 -20.64 -10.60 -2.60
N CYS A 414 -19.63 -11.43 -2.35
CA CYS A 414 -19.51 -12.75 -2.97
C CYS A 414 -20.69 -13.67 -2.61
N VAL A 415 -21.07 -13.73 -1.33
CA VAL A 415 -22.19 -14.56 -0.86
C VAL A 415 -23.50 -14.12 -1.49
N LEU A 416 -23.77 -12.80 -1.50
CA LEU A 416 -24.98 -12.25 -2.14
C LEU A 416 -24.98 -12.51 -3.63
N SER A 417 -23.86 -12.30 -4.33
CA SER A 417 -23.78 -12.51 -5.79
C SER A 417 -23.98 -13.97 -6.16
N VAL A 418 -23.35 -14.91 -5.45
CA VAL A 418 -23.52 -16.34 -5.70
C VAL A 418 -24.93 -16.79 -5.36
N GLY A 419 -25.44 -16.40 -4.17
CA GLY A 419 -26.79 -16.80 -3.72
C GLY A 419 -27.88 -16.32 -4.66
N LEU A 420 -27.83 -15.06 -5.05
CA LEU A 420 -28.82 -14.48 -5.97
C LEU A 420 -28.66 -15.00 -7.40
N ALA A 421 -27.45 -15.24 -7.88
CA ALA A 421 -27.22 -15.84 -9.20
C ALA A 421 -27.80 -17.27 -9.28
N LEU A 422 -27.64 -18.08 -8.22
CA LEU A 422 -28.17 -19.43 -8.10
C LEU A 422 -29.70 -19.48 -7.83
N LEU A 423 -30.30 -18.35 -7.44
CA LEU A 423 -31.75 -18.24 -7.28
C LEU A 423 -32.42 -17.77 -8.57
N VAL A 424 -31.97 -16.65 -9.14
CA VAL A 424 -32.66 -15.97 -10.25
C VAL A 424 -32.45 -16.69 -11.58
N ASN A 425 -31.19 -17.04 -11.90
CA ASN A 425 -30.90 -17.63 -13.22
C ASN A 425 -31.51 -19.05 -13.40
N PRO A 426 -31.49 -19.96 -12.39
CA PRO A 426 -32.14 -21.26 -12.52
C PRO A 426 -33.65 -21.15 -12.64
N VAL A 427 -34.33 -20.25 -11.92
CA VAL A 427 -35.77 -20.04 -12.03
C VAL A 427 -36.15 -19.58 -13.45
N ALA A 428 -35.40 -18.61 -14.00
CA ALA A 428 -35.63 -18.15 -15.39
C ALA A 428 -35.38 -19.27 -16.40
N ALA A 429 -34.28 -20.02 -16.24
CA ALA A 429 -33.94 -21.15 -17.12
C ALA A 429 -34.99 -22.29 -17.04
N TYR A 430 -35.47 -22.59 -15.83
CA TYR A 430 -36.54 -23.59 -15.61
C TYR A 430 -37.82 -23.20 -16.32
N ALA A 431 -38.25 -21.95 -16.17
CA ALA A 431 -39.43 -21.44 -16.86
C ALA A 431 -39.30 -21.58 -18.39
N LEU A 432 -38.15 -21.17 -18.97
CA LEU A 432 -37.93 -21.28 -20.42
C LEU A 432 -37.80 -22.73 -20.89
N SER A 433 -37.30 -23.65 -20.06
CA SER A 433 -37.13 -25.06 -20.42
C SER A 433 -38.42 -25.86 -20.32
N ARG A 434 -39.20 -25.66 -19.26
CA ARG A 434 -40.39 -26.51 -18.97
C ARG A 434 -41.69 -25.96 -19.54
N TYR A 435 -41.95 -24.68 -19.36
CA TYR A 435 -43.18 -24.06 -19.87
C TYR A 435 -43.13 -23.73 -21.38
N LYS A 436 -41.91 -23.60 -21.95
CA LYS A 436 -41.67 -23.33 -23.38
C LYS A 436 -42.60 -22.27 -23.97
N PRO A 437 -42.65 -21.05 -23.39
CA PRO A 437 -43.49 -20.00 -23.94
C PRO A 437 -43.16 -19.74 -25.41
N PRO A 438 -44.11 -19.29 -26.25
CA PRO A 438 -43.89 -19.05 -27.68
C PRO A 438 -42.73 -18.10 -27.97
N SER A 439 -42.43 -17.20 -27.03
CA SER A 439 -41.32 -16.23 -27.08
C SER A 439 -39.97 -16.79 -26.63
N THR A 440 -39.86 -18.08 -26.26
CA THR A 440 -38.60 -18.68 -25.73
C THR A 440 -37.38 -18.39 -26.61
N TYR A 441 -37.56 -18.55 -27.94
CA TYR A 441 -36.48 -18.30 -28.89
C TYR A 441 -36.02 -16.83 -28.87
N THR A 442 -36.96 -15.90 -28.88
CA THR A 442 -36.68 -14.45 -28.86
C THR A 442 -36.00 -14.02 -27.55
N VAL A 443 -36.48 -14.57 -26.41
CA VAL A 443 -35.88 -14.29 -25.10
C VAL A 443 -34.43 -14.82 -25.03
N LEU A 444 -34.21 -16.06 -25.54
CA LEU A 444 -32.84 -16.60 -25.58
C LEU A 444 -31.92 -15.80 -26.51
N LEU A 445 -32.45 -15.40 -27.69
CA LEU A 445 -31.67 -14.55 -28.59
C LEU A 445 -31.30 -13.22 -27.94
N PHE A 446 -32.24 -12.62 -27.22
CA PHE A 446 -31.99 -11.40 -26.44
C PHE A 446 -30.92 -11.64 -25.34
N CYS A 447 -31.03 -12.73 -24.58
CA CYS A 447 -30.03 -13.11 -23.57
C CYS A 447 -28.65 -13.27 -24.17
N ILE A 448 -28.54 -13.92 -25.35
CA ILE A 448 -27.25 -14.07 -26.06
C ILE A 448 -26.74 -12.71 -26.57
N ALA A 449 -27.65 -11.88 -27.11
CA ALA A 449 -27.28 -10.54 -27.60
C ALA A 449 -26.73 -9.65 -26.51
N THR A 450 -27.18 -9.75 -25.25
CA THR A 450 -26.64 -8.99 -24.13
C THR A 450 -25.17 -9.33 -23.84
N MET A 451 -24.70 -10.53 -24.21
CA MET A 451 -23.31 -10.94 -24.06
C MET A 451 -22.34 -10.24 -25.03
N ALA A 452 -22.85 -9.71 -26.15
CA ALA A 452 -22.04 -9.01 -27.14
C ALA A 452 -21.58 -7.62 -26.68
N PHE A 453 -22.20 -7.06 -25.64
CA PHE A 453 -21.82 -5.75 -25.11
C PHE A 453 -20.69 -5.89 -24.08
N PRO A 454 -19.55 -5.20 -24.29
CA PRO A 454 -18.49 -5.13 -23.28
C PRO A 454 -19.02 -4.54 -21.96
N GLY A 455 -18.58 -5.10 -20.82
CA GLY A 455 -18.99 -4.66 -19.50
C GLY A 455 -18.69 -3.18 -19.24
N GLU A 456 -17.59 -2.66 -19.80
CA GLU A 456 -17.15 -1.27 -19.68
C GLU A 456 -18.17 -0.30 -20.33
N VAL A 457 -18.79 -0.68 -21.45
CA VAL A 457 -19.80 0.14 -22.14
C VAL A 457 -21.08 0.25 -21.33
N THR A 458 -21.47 -0.84 -20.66
CA THR A 458 -22.69 -0.88 -19.85
C THR A 458 -22.53 -0.24 -18.48
N MET A 459 -21.31 0.03 -18.06
CA MET A 459 -20.99 0.53 -16.71
C MET A 459 -21.55 1.93 -16.45
N ILE A 460 -21.42 2.87 -17.42
CA ILE A 460 -21.93 4.23 -17.28
C ILE A 460 -23.47 4.26 -17.20
N PRO A 461 -24.21 3.60 -18.10
CA PRO A 461 -25.66 3.49 -17.97
C PRO A 461 -26.11 2.85 -16.66
N SER A 462 -25.40 1.79 -16.21
CA SER A 462 -25.67 1.13 -14.92
C SER A 462 -25.49 2.07 -13.74
N PHE A 463 -24.40 2.85 -13.72
CA PHE A 463 -24.18 3.87 -12.69
C PHE A 463 -25.29 4.92 -12.66
N LEU A 464 -25.71 5.44 -13.83
CA LEU A 464 -26.78 6.44 -13.91
C LEU A 464 -28.13 5.87 -13.43
N LEU A 465 -28.42 4.62 -13.79
CA LEU A 465 -29.60 3.91 -13.31
C LEU A 465 -29.56 3.74 -11.78
N LEU A 466 -28.44 3.29 -11.22
CA LEU A 466 -28.28 3.09 -9.77
C LEU A 466 -28.32 4.41 -8.98
N LYS A 467 -27.83 5.50 -9.55
CA LYS A 467 -27.91 6.85 -8.96
C LYS A 467 -29.36 7.36 -8.87
N ARG A 468 -30.20 6.99 -9.84
CA ARG A 468 -31.62 7.36 -9.91
C ARG A 468 -32.46 6.11 -10.15
N PHE A 469 -32.41 5.18 -9.20
CA PHE A 469 -33.11 3.91 -9.32
C PHE A 469 -34.63 4.10 -9.11
N PRO A 470 -35.48 3.70 -10.06
CA PRO A 470 -36.92 3.91 -10.00
C PRO A 470 -37.60 2.87 -9.10
N LEU A 471 -37.25 2.80 -7.83
CA LEU A 471 -37.72 1.77 -6.91
C LEU A 471 -39.22 1.78 -6.74
N TRP A 472 -39.80 2.95 -6.43
CA TRP A 472 -41.20 3.09 -6.20
C TRP A 472 -42.03 2.87 -7.48
N PRO A 473 -41.65 3.42 -8.66
CA PRO A 473 -42.27 3.06 -9.94
C PRO A 473 -42.27 1.55 -10.24
N LEU A 474 -41.17 0.84 -9.95
CA LEU A 474 -41.11 -0.60 -10.17
C LEU A 474 -42.01 -1.39 -9.23
N ILE A 475 -42.06 -1.05 -7.95
CA ILE A 475 -42.90 -1.70 -6.95
C ILE A 475 -44.37 -1.44 -7.27
N GLY A 476 -44.74 -0.19 -7.49
CA GLY A 476 -46.14 0.18 -7.79
C GLY A 476 -46.62 -0.33 -9.12
N GLY A 477 -45.76 -0.25 -10.15
CA GLY A 477 -46.10 -0.82 -11.48
C GLY A 477 -46.17 -2.34 -11.46
N GLY A 478 -45.30 -3.03 -10.74
CA GLY A 478 -45.34 -4.49 -10.55
C GLY A 478 -46.61 -4.95 -9.80
N ALA A 479 -46.99 -4.23 -8.74
CA ALA A 479 -48.23 -4.50 -8.02
C ALA A 479 -49.47 -4.30 -8.92
N ALA A 480 -49.49 -3.21 -9.66
CA ALA A 480 -50.57 -2.92 -10.60
C ALA A 480 -50.66 -3.99 -11.72
N PHE A 481 -49.51 -4.43 -12.24
CA PHE A 481 -49.42 -5.53 -13.20
C PHE A 481 -50.01 -6.81 -12.61
N GLY A 482 -49.63 -7.22 -11.41
CA GLY A 482 -50.12 -8.42 -10.74
C GLY A 482 -51.66 -8.36 -10.51
N VAL A 483 -52.16 -7.23 -10.02
CA VAL A 483 -53.58 -7.00 -9.83
C VAL A 483 -54.32 -7.03 -11.18
N ALA A 484 -53.76 -6.40 -12.22
CA ALA A 484 -54.35 -6.40 -13.55
C ALA A 484 -54.42 -7.82 -14.15
N VAL A 485 -53.37 -8.63 -14.03
CA VAL A 485 -53.38 -10.04 -14.47
C VAL A 485 -54.46 -10.82 -13.75
N TRP A 486 -54.59 -10.66 -12.42
CA TRP A 486 -55.62 -11.34 -11.63
C TRP A 486 -57.03 -10.92 -12.05
N LEU A 487 -57.30 -9.62 -12.19
CA LEU A 487 -58.58 -9.09 -12.61
C LEU A 487 -58.96 -9.55 -14.04
N LEU A 488 -58.05 -9.38 -15.01
CA LEU A 488 -58.27 -9.77 -16.39
C LEU A 488 -58.46 -11.28 -16.52
N SER A 489 -57.78 -12.11 -15.76
CA SER A 489 -57.98 -13.57 -15.75
C SER A 489 -59.36 -13.97 -15.21
N LYS A 490 -59.92 -13.18 -14.28
CA LYS A 490 -61.24 -13.44 -13.69
C LYS A 490 -62.36 -12.93 -14.55
N PHE A 491 -62.26 -11.75 -15.15
CA PHE A 491 -63.31 -11.05 -15.84
C PHE A 491 -63.35 -11.27 -17.38
N MET A 492 -62.18 -11.59 -17.98
CA MET A 492 -62.01 -11.72 -19.44
C MET A 492 -61.49 -13.11 -19.81
N ARG A 493 -62.24 -14.17 -19.39
CA ARG A 493 -61.85 -15.58 -19.61
C ARG A 493 -61.76 -15.97 -21.08
N ASP A 494 -62.57 -15.38 -21.95
CA ASP A 494 -62.65 -15.71 -23.37
C ASP A 494 -61.67 -14.95 -24.26
N THR A 495 -60.85 -14.06 -23.68
CA THR A 495 -59.84 -13.32 -24.44
C THR A 495 -58.49 -14.08 -24.50
N PRO A 496 -57.76 -13.96 -25.62
CA PRO A 496 -56.44 -14.58 -25.74
C PRO A 496 -55.50 -14.18 -24.59
N GLU A 497 -54.74 -15.14 -24.05
CA GLU A 497 -53.84 -14.95 -22.93
C GLU A 497 -52.82 -13.84 -23.21
N LEU A 498 -52.30 -13.78 -24.45
CA LEU A 498 -51.34 -12.75 -24.88
C LEU A 498 -51.94 -11.33 -24.75
N LEU A 499 -53.24 -11.16 -25.10
CA LEU A 499 -53.90 -9.87 -25.00
C LEU A 499 -54.11 -9.45 -23.54
N ARG A 500 -54.44 -10.38 -22.65
CA ARG A 500 -54.53 -10.12 -21.20
C ARG A 500 -53.22 -9.69 -20.59
N ILE A 501 -52.13 -10.38 -20.94
CA ILE A 501 -50.78 -10.05 -20.45
C ILE A 501 -50.33 -8.69 -20.98
N THR A 502 -50.57 -8.36 -22.26
CA THR A 502 -50.17 -7.05 -22.81
C THR A 502 -50.96 -5.90 -22.19
N MET A 503 -52.28 -6.09 -21.94
CA MET A 503 -53.10 -5.11 -21.22
C MET A 503 -52.63 -4.91 -19.77
N ALA A 504 -52.33 -5.99 -19.04
CA ALA A 504 -51.80 -5.92 -17.70
C ALA A 504 -50.44 -5.21 -17.66
N LEU A 505 -49.57 -5.50 -18.62
CA LEU A 505 -48.26 -4.84 -18.76
C LEU A 505 -48.43 -3.34 -19.01
N GLY A 506 -49.34 -2.96 -19.90
CA GLY A 506 -49.68 -1.56 -20.15
C GLY A 506 -50.18 -0.85 -18.90
N MET A 507 -51.02 -1.48 -18.09
CA MET A 507 -51.52 -0.96 -16.82
C MET A 507 -50.36 -0.81 -15.81
N GLY A 508 -49.48 -1.81 -15.68
CA GLY A 508 -48.32 -1.75 -14.81
C GLY A 508 -47.34 -0.61 -15.16
N ILE A 509 -47.07 -0.43 -16.46
CA ILE A 509 -46.24 0.67 -16.96
C ILE A 509 -46.88 2.02 -16.65
N LEU A 510 -48.20 2.16 -16.95
CA LEU A 510 -48.90 3.42 -16.72
C LEU A 510 -48.93 3.81 -15.24
N VAL A 511 -49.23 2.87 -14.35
CA VAL A 511 -49.25 3.12 -12.91
C VAL A 511 -47.83 3.41 -12.41
N GLY A 512 -46.83 2.63 -12.80
CA GLY A 512 -45.46 2.79 -12.38
C GLY A 512 -44.81 4.10 -12.87
N ALA A 513 -45.01 4.43 -14.16
CA ALA A 513 -44.35 5.59 -14.77
C ALA A 513 -45.09 6.92 -14.50
N TRP A 514 -46.42 6.89 -14.30
CA TRP A 514 -47.19 8.12 -14.14
C TRP A 514 -47.81 8.27 -12.75
N ALA A 515 -48.55 7.29 -12.23
CA ALA A 515 -49.26 7.45 -10.97
C ALA A 515 -48.36 7.45 -9.75
N VAL A 516 -47.37 6.55 -9.69
CA VAL A 516 -46.45 6.43 -8.53
C VAL A 516 -45.61 7.69 -8.32
N PRO A 517 -44.99 8.32 -9.33
CA PRO A 517 -44.27 9.58 -9.16
C PRO A 517 -45.11 10.71 -8.61
N GLN A 518 -46.40 10.80 -9.03
CA GLN A 518 -47.32 11.81 -8.53
C GLN A 518 -47.69 11.61 -7.05
N LEU A 519 -47.85 10.34 -6.63
CA LEU A 519 -48.25 9.99 -5.28
C LEU A 519 -47.09 10.07 -4.27
N THR A 520 -45.89 9.71 -4.68
CA THR A 520 -44.75 9.59 -3.75
C THR A 520 -43.87 10.85 -3.64
N GLY A 521 -43.95 11.78 -4.60
CA GLY A 521 -43.14 12.99 -4.67
C GLY A 521 -41.61 12.74 -4.77
N ARG A 522 -41.16 11.51 -4.53
CA ARG A 522 -39.76 11.06 -4.64
C ARG A 522 -39.67 9.70 -5.34
N PRO A 523 -39.84 9.65 -6.68
CA PRO A 523 -39.94 8.40 -7.41
C PRO A 523 -38.62 7.61 -7.46
N TYR A 524 -37.48 8.28 -7.25
CA TYR A 524 -36.15 7.69 -7.38
C TYR A 524 -35.43 7.59 -6.04
N VAL A 525 -34.68 6.50 -5.87
CA VAL A 525 -33.81 6.24 -4.72
C VAL A 525 -32.39 6.05 -5.24
N SER A 526 -31.41 6.62 -4.58
CA SER A 526 -30.01 6.30 -4.89
C SER A 526 -29.63 4.99 -4.21
N LEU A 527 -29.20 4.02 -4.99
CA LEU A 527 -28.64 2.76 -4.51
C LEU A 527 -27.12 2.82 -4.38
N LEU A 528 -26.47 3.95 -4.77
CA LEU A 528 -25.03 4.11 -4.60
C LEU A 528 -24.65 3.89 -3.14
N ASN A 529 -23.44 3.41 -2.92
CA ASN A 529 -22.90 3.10 -1.61
C ASN A 529 -23.68 1.99 -0.86
N THR A 530 -24.21 1.01 -1.60
CA THR A 530 -24.89 -0.17 -1.03
C THR A 530 -24.45 -1.44 -1.74
N PHE A 531 -24.61 -2.59 -1.07
CA PHE A 531 -24.40 -3.91 -1.73
C PHE A 531 -25.37 -4.15 -2.88
N ALA A 532 -26.56 -3.56 -2.82
CA ALA A 532 -27.52 -3.65 -3.92
C ALA A 532 -26.96 -3.08 -5.23
N ALA A 533 -26.20 -1.98 -5.17
CA ALA A 533 -25.57 -1.40 -6.35
C ALA A 533 -24.52 -2.33 -6.99
N LEU A 534 -23.88 -3.19 -6.20
CA LEU A 534 -22.92 -4.16 -6.71
C LEU A 534 -23.59 -5.40 -7.33
N VAL A 535 -24.70 -5.84 -6.74
CA VAL A 535 -25.31 -7.14 -7.09
C VAL A 535 -26.34 -7.00 -8.20
N LEU A 536 -27.19 -5.96 -8.18
CA LEU A 536 -28.31 -5.82 -9.11
C LEU A 536 -27.93 -5.84 -10.60
N PRO A 537 -26.83 -5.19 -11.05
CA PRO A 537 -26.45 -5.22 -12.47
C PRO A 537 -26.12 -6.62 -13.01
N GLY A 538 -25.64 -7.50 -12.13
CA GLY A 538 -25.26 -8.89 -12.47
C GLY A 538 -26.31 -9.95 -12.11
N LEU A 539 -27.47 -9.57 -11.57
CA LEU A 539 -28.44 -10.46 -10.99
C LEU A 539 -29.00 -11.47 -12.00
N ALA A 540 -29.37 -11.00 -13.18
CA ALA A 540 -29.83 -11.83 -14.30
C ALA A 540 -28.73 -11.88 -15.36
N ASN A 541 -28.11 -13.03 -15.52
CA ASN A 541 -27.03 -13.25 -16.46
C ASN A 541 -27.52 -14.10 -17.66
N GLY A 542 -27.57 -13.49 -18.84
CA GLY A 542 -28.06 -14.15 -20.06
C GLY A 542 -27.31 -15.43 -20.42
N TYR A 543 -25.97 -15.43 -20.19
CA TYR A 543 -25.14 -16.64 -20.40
C TYR A 543 -25.53 -17.77 -19.44
N MET A 544 -25.66 -17.47 -18.16
CA MET A 544 -26.06 -18.47 -17.15
C MET A 544 -27.43 -19.03 -17.44
N ILE A 545 -28.40 -18.18 -17.81
CA ILE A 545 -29.77 -18.60 -18.18
C ILE A 545 -29.73 -19.51 -19.40
N PHE A 546 -29.00 -19.14 -20.45
CA PHE A 546 -28.85 -19.94 -21.67
C PHE A 546 -28.24 -21.32 -21.38
N LEU A 547 -27.15 -21.36 -20.63
CA LEU A 547 -26.44 -22.59 -20.27
C LEU A 547 -27.30 -23.53 -19.43
N LEU A 548 -27.98 -22.99 -18.41
CA LEU A 548 -28.88 -23.75 -17.54
C LEU A 548 -30.08 -24.28 -18.31
N LYS A 549 -30.68 -23.48 -19.18
CA LYS A 549 -31.80 -23.91 -20.03
C LYS A 549 -31.37 -25.08 -20.92
N GLY A 550 -30.22 -25.03 -21.56
CA GLY A 550 -29.68 -26.13 -22.35
C GLY A 550 -29.48 -27.41 -21.52
N PHE A 551 -28.97 -27.28 -20.31
CA PHE A 551 -28.80 -28.40 -19.39
C PHE A 551 -30.15 -28.96 -18.93
N PHE A 552 -31.09 -28.10 -18.53
CA PHE A 552 -32.43 -28.54 -18.10
C PHE A 552 -33.21 -29.24 -19.22
N ASP A 553 -33.04 -28.83 -20.48
CA ASP A 553 -33.61 -29.52 -21.62
C ASP A 553 -33.10 -30.96 -21.81
N SER A 554 -31.84 -31.23 -21.35
CA SER A 554 -31.25 -32.57 -21.43
C SER A 554 -31.78 -33.54 -20.36
N ILE A 555 -32.48 -33.04 -19.33
CA ILE A 555 -33.09 -33.90 -18.29
C ILE A 555 -34.28 -34.62 -18.88
N PRO A 556 -34.35 -35.98 -18.80
CA PRO A 556 -35.39 -36.78 -19.38
C PRO A 556 -36.78 -36.32 -18.94
N ARG A 557 -37.71 -36.18 -19.90
CA ARG A 557 -39.07 -35.69 -19.64
C ARG A 557 -39.90 -36.65 -18.80
N GLN A 558 -39.60 -37.96 -18.91
CA GLN A 558 -40.25 -39.02 -18.11
C GLN A 558 -40.12 -38.80 -16.59
N LEU A 559 -39.03 -38.20 -16.12
CA LEU A 559 -38.85 -37.89 -14.70
C LEU A 559 -39.89 -36.87 -14.19
N TYR A 560 -40.23 -35.90 -15.01
CA TYR A 560 -41.24 -34.88 -14.67
C TYR A 560 -42.63 -35.44 -14.77
N GLU A 561 -42.89 -36.29 -15.76
CA GLU A 561 -44.18 -36.98 -15.94
C GLU A 561 -44.44 -37.94 -14.77
N ALA A 562 -43.43 -38.68 -14.30
CA ALA A 562 -43.57 -39.51 -13.11
C ALA A 562 -43.85 -38.66 -11.84
N ALA A 563 -43.17 -37.53 -11.69
CA ALA A 563 -43.39 -36.59 -10.57
C ALA A 563 -44.83 -35.97 -10.63
N ASP A 564 -45.38 -35.77 -11.83
CA ASP A 564 -46.75 -35.31 -12.00
C ASP A 564 -47.77 -36.37 -11.56
N ILE A 565 -47.51 -37.65 -11.86
CA ILE A 565 -48.34 -38.78 -11.43
C ILE A 565 -48.31 -38.91 -9.90
N ASP A 566 -47.13 -38.69 -9.28
CA ASP A 566 -46.93 -38.67 -7.83
C ASP A 566 -47.53 -37.43 -7.14
N GLY A 567 -48.14 -36.50 -7.89
CA GLY A 567 -48.77 -35.28 -7.37
C GLY A 567 -47.76 -34.20 -6.88
N ALA A 568 -46.51 -34.21 -7.37
CA ALA A 568 -45.51 -33.24 -6.99
C ALA A 568 -45.86 -31.84 -7.51
N SER A 569 -45.76 -30.84 -6.64
CA SER A 569 -45.92 -29.44 -7.03
C SER A 569 -44.79 -28.98 -7.94
N GLU A 570 -45.00 -27.90 -8.74
CA GLU A 570 -43.94 -27.28 -9.56
C GLU A 570 -42.73 -26.90 -8.75
N TRP A 571 -42.95 -26.41 -7.52
CA TRP A 571 -41.88 -26.05 -6.60
C TRP A 571 -41.03 -27.27 -6.17
N THR A 572 -41.69 -28.42 -5.92
CA THR A 572 -41.03 -29.70 -5.64
C THR A 572 -40.21 -30.19 -6.82
N LYS A 573 -40.81 -30.15 -8.05
CA LYS A 573 -40.10 -30.51 -9.29
C LYS A 573 -38.90 -29.61 -9.55
N PHE A 574 -38.99 -28.32 -9.25
CA PHE A 574 -37.87 -27.41 -9.39
C PHE A 574 -36.75 -27.73 -8.38
N TRP A 575 -37.05 -27.70 -7.07
CA TRP A 575 -36.01 -27.84 -6.04
C TRP A 575 -35.49 -29.26 -5.87
N SER A 576 -36.37 -30.23 -5.77
CA SER A 576 -35.95 -31.61 -5.44
C SER A 576 -35.49 -32.41 -6.64
N LEU A 577 -36.02 -32.13 -7.84
CA LEU A 577 -35.65 -32.86 -9.04
C LEU A 577 -34.65 -32.06 -9.90
N THR A 578 -35.00 -30.87 -10.38
CA THR A 578 -34.19 -30.13 -11.32
C THR A 578 -32.89 -29.63 -10.70
N MET A 579 -32.96 -28.98 -9.56
CA MET A 579 -31.77 -28.43 -8.88
C MET A 579 -30.82 -29.54 -8.42
N SER A 580 -31.35 -30.65 -7.89
CA SER A 580 -30.55 -31.80 -7.45
C SER A 580 -29.77 -32.45 -8.60
N LEU A 581 -30.44 -32.72 -9.72
CA LEU A 581 -29.80 -33.30 -10.91
C LEU A 581 -28.81 -32.34 -11.58
N SER A 582 -28.97 -31.03 -11.36
CA SER A 582 -28.18 -30.00 -11.98
C SER A 582 -27.01 -29.51 -11.10
N THR A 583 -26.77 -30.13 -9.94
CA THR A 583 -25.70 -29.75 -9.01
C THR A 583 -24.34 -29.52 -9.69
N PRO A 584 -23.88 -30.36 -10.64
CA PRO A 584 -22.57 -30.15 -11.26
C PRO A 584 -22.49 -28.82 -12.07
N ILE A 585 -23.50 -28.51 -12.86
CA ILE A 585 -23.54 -27.26 -13.65
C ILE A 585 -23.75 -26.04 -12.74
N LEU A 586 -24.58 -26.17 -11.71
CA LEU A 586 -24.78 -25.12 -10.72
C LEU A 586 -23.50 -24.76 -9.98
N ALA A 587 -22.66 -25.75 -9.64
CA ALA A 587 -21.36 -25.51 -9.02
C ALA A 587 -20.40 -24.75 -9.93
N VAL A 588 -20.39 -25.03 -11.24
CA VAL A 588 -19.60 -24.30 -12.23
C VAL A 588 -20.07 -22.84 -12.32
N LEU A 589 -21.38 -22.61 -12.33
CA LEU A 589 -21.97 -21.28 -12.37
C LEU A 589 -21.73 -20.50 -11.06
N ALA A 590 -21.81 -21.18 -9.91
CA ALA A 590 -21.47 -20.60 -8.61
C ALA A 590 -20.00 -20.13 -8.57
N LEU A 591 -19.08 -20.95 -9.09
CA LEU A 591 -17.68 -20.57 -9.20
C LEU A 591 -17.49 -19.35 -10.13
N GLY A 592 -18.19 -19.32 -11.26
CA GLY A 592 -18.18 -18.18 -12.17
C GLY A 592 -18.70 -16.90 -11.51
N ALA A 593 -19.82 -16.98 -10.79
CA ALA A 593 -20.40 -15.87 -10.03
C ALA A 593 -19.47 -15.39 -8.92
N PHE A 594 -18.85 -16.32 -8.18
CA PHE A 594 -17.85 -15.99 -7.17
C PHE A 594 -16.64 -15.26 -7.76
N THR A 595 -16.05 -15.82 -8.84
CA THR A 595 -14.87 -15.23 -9.48
C THR A 595 -15.20 -13.84 -10.05
N GLY A 596 -16.37 -13.68 -10.66
CA GLY A 596 -16.84 -12.38 -11.17
C GLY A 596 -17.02 -11.35 -10.07
N ALA A 597 -17.66 -11.72 -8.96
CA ALA A 597 -17.86 -10.83 -7.80
C ALA A 597 -16.53 -10.50 -7.12
N TYR A 598 -15.67 -11.49 -6.89
CA TYR A 598 -14.39 -11.30 -6.22
C TYR A 598 -13.45 -10.37 -7.02
N SER A 599 -13.39 -10.52 -8.36
CA SER A 599 -12.53 -9.72 -9.23
C SER A 599 -13.11 -8.35 -9.62
N ALA A 600 -14.37 -8.08 -9.27
CA ALA A 600 -15.03 -6.82 -9.62
C ALA A 600 -14.44 -5.65 -8.81
N PHE A 601 -13.59 -4.85 -9.43
CA PHE A 601 -13.04 -3.66 -8.77
C PHE A 601 -13.54 -2.35 -9.40
N MET A 602 -13.57 -2.26 -10.75
CA MET A 602 -13.92 -1.01 -11.45
C MET A 602 -15.35 -0.56 -11.14
N MET A 603 -16.32 -1.49 -11.20
CA MET A 603 -17.69 -1.18 -10.84
C MET A 603 -17.81 -0.81 -9.37
N ALA A 604 -17.13 -1.54 -8.47
CA ALA A 604 -17.12 -1.25 -7.05
C ALA A 604 -16.53 0.15 -6.76
N LEU A 605 -15.44 0.51 -7.42
CA LEU A 605 -14.79 1.82 -7.28
C LEU A 605 -15.71 2.98 -7.66
N ILE A 606 -16.57 2.78 -8.69
CA ILE A 606 -17.44 3.84 -9.21
C ILE A 606 -18.73 3.96 -8.39
N VAL A 607 -19.34 2.83 -7.98
CA VAL A 607 -20.64 2.85 -7.29
C VAL A 607 -20.54 2.98 -5.78
N ILE A 608 -19.34 2.77 -5.21
CA ILE A 608 -19.09 2.87 -3.77
C ILE A 608 -18.05 3.97 -3.48
N PRO A 609 -18.48 5.21 -3.27
CA PRO A 609 -17.59 6.31 -2.93
C PRO A 609 -17.05 6.26 -1.49
N ASP A 610 -17.72 5.54 -0.58
CA ASP A 610 -17.33 5.45 0.83
C ASP A 610 -16.30 4.34 1.05
N GLU A 611 -15.16 4.69 1.64
CA GLU A 611 -14.08 3.76 1.94
C GLU A 611 -14.51 2.62 2.88
N ASP A 612 -15.44 2.86 3.80
CA ASP A 612 -15.93 1.84 4.74
C ASP A 612 -16.67 0.68 4.05
N MET A 613 -17.16 0.90 2.83
CA MET A 613 -17.85 -0.09 2.00
C MET A 613 -16.95 -0.72 0.93
N TRP A 614 -15.72 -0.29 0.76
CA TRP A 614 -14.83 -0.82 -0.28
C TRP A 614 -14.56 -2.31 -0.13
N THR A 615 -14.48 -2.99 -1.26
CA THR A 615 -14.07 -4.39 -1.35
C THR A 615 -12.53 -4.49 -1.26
N ILE A 616 -12.03 -5.71 -1.02
CA ILE A 616 -10.58 -5.95 -0.95
C ILE A 616 -9.87 -5.58 -2.26
N MET A 617 -10.52 -5.78 -3.41
CA MET A 617 -9.92 -5.46 -4.71
C MET A 617 -9.78 -3.94 -4.91
N VAL A 618 -10.70 -3.13 -4.41
CA VAL A 618 -10.60 -1.66 -4.42
C VAL A 618 -9.45 -1.22 -3.51
N TRP A 619 -9.33 -1.77 -2.31
CA TRP A 619 -8.21 -1.47 -1.41
C TRP A 619 -6.86 -1.85 -1.99
N LEU A 620 -6.76 -3.03 -2.63
CA LEU A 620 -5.52 -3.45 -3.30
C LEU A 620 -5.17 -2.55 -4.49
N PHE A 621 -6.15 -2.12 -5.25
CA PHE A 621 -5.95 -1.17 -6.34
C PHE A 621 -5.39 0.17 -5.84
N GLN A 622 -5.93 0.72 -4.75
CA GLN A 622 -5.41 1.93 -4.12
C GLN A 622 -3.96 1.73 -3.62
N LEU A 623 -3.68 0.60 -2.98
CA LEU A 623 -2.33 0.26 -2.53
C LEU A 623 -1.33 0.23 -3.70
N GLN A 624 -1.74 -0.27 -4.88
CA GLN A 624 -0.88 -0.36 -6.05
C GLN A 624 -0.44 1.02 -6.58
N HIS A 625 -1.27 2.03 -6.44
CA HIS A 625 -0.93 3.39 -6.88
C HIS A 625 0.09 4.11 -5.99
N ILE A 626 0.17 3.74 -4.73
CA ILE A 626 1.05 4.40 -3.73
C ILE A 626 2.27 3.56 -3.34
N SER A 627 2.42 2.37 -3.94
CA SER A 627 3.43 1.39 -3.53
C SER A 627 4.41 1.05 -4.64
N HIS A 628 5.60 0.57 -4.24
CA HIS A 628 6.58 0.03 -5.17
C HIS A 628 6.08 -1.23 -5.88
N GLN A 629 6.60 -1.48 -7.08
CA GLN A 629 6.20 -2.61 -7.93
C GLN A 629 6.25 -3.97 -7.21
N SER A 630 7.20 -4.18 -6.30
CA SER A 630 7.29 -5.43 -5.52
C SER A 630 6.11 -5.64 -4.57
N VAL A 631 5.58 -4.55 -3.98
CA VAL A 631 4.38 -4.58 -3.14
C VAL A 631 3.15 -4.85 -4.00
N VAL A 632 3.13 -4.32 -5.24
CA VAL A 632 2.09 -4.64 -6.23
C VAL A 632 2.07 -6.14 -6.52
N TYR A 633 3.23 -6.75 -6.80
CA TYR A 633 3.30 -8.21 -6.99
C TYR A 633 2.84 -8.99 -5.75
N ALA A 634 3.24 -8.57 -4.55
CA ALA A 634 2.79 -9.21 -3.31
C ALA A 634 1.26 -9.09 -3.12
N SER A 635 0.68 -7.94 -3.48
CA SER A 635 -0.78 -7.74 -3.42
C SER A 635 -1.54 -8.64 -4.39
N LEU A 636 -1.01 -8.83 -5.62
CA LEU A 636 -1.58 -9.73 -6.60
C LEU A 636 -1.51 -11.20 -6.16
N VAL A 637 -0.39 -11.62 -5.53
CA VAL A 637 -0.28 -12.98 -4.95
C VAL A 637 -1.32 -13.20 -3.86
N ILE A 638 -1.48 -12.23 -2.93
CA ILE A 638 -2.49 -12.30 -1.86
C ILE A 638 -3.91 -12.33 -2.46
N ALA A 639 -4.18 -11.50 -3.46
CA ALA A 639 -5.46 -11.47 -4.16
C ALA A 639 -5.79 -12.80 -4.86
N ALA A 640 -4.79 -13.52 -5.34
CA ALA A 640 -5.00 -14.81 -6.00
C ALA A 640 -5.34 -15.97 -5.03
N ILE A 641 -5.03 -15.83 -3.72
CA ILE A 641 -5.21 -16.92 -2.75
C ILE A 641 -6.67 -17.38 -2.64
N PRO A 642 -7.69 -16.50 -2.46
CA PRO A 642 -9.07 -16.95 -2.31
C PRO A 642 -9.60 -17.67 -3.56
N THR A 643 -9.31 -17.17 -4.76
CA THR A 643 -9.71 -17.82 -6.01
C THR A 643 -9.02 -19.16 -6.22
N PHE A 644 -7.73 -19.25 -5.87
CA PHE A 644 -6.99 -20.51 -5.91
C PHE A 644 -7.55 -21.56 -4.93
N LEU A 645 -7.86 -21.16 -3.70
CA LEU A 645 -8.48 -22.05 -2.71
C LEU A 645 -9.83 -22.56 -3.18
N VAL A 646 -10.72 -21.68 -3.66
CA VAL A 646 -12.02 -22.10 -4.18
C VAL A 646 -11.86 -23.07 -5.35
N PHE A 647 -10.91 -22.80 -6.27
CA PHE A 647 -10.62 -23.73 -7.37
C PHE A 647 -10.18 -25.11 -6.85
N VAL A 648 -9.23 -25.17 -5.89
CA VAL A 648 -8.74 -26.45 -5.31
C VAL A 648 -9.87 -27.24 -4.66
N PHE A 649 -10.79 -26.60 -3.94
CA PHE A 649 -11.92 -27.25 -3.33
C PHE A 649 -12.98 -27.69 -4.34
N CYS A 650 -13.20 -26.90 -5.41
CA CYS A 650 -14.23 -27.15 -6.40
C CYS A 650 -13.77 -28.01 -7.59
N GLN A 651 -12.45 -28.24 -7.78
CA GLN A 651 -11.91 -28.94 -8.96
C GLN A 651 -12.57 -30.30 -9.22
N GLY A 652 -12.83 -31.08 -8.16
CA GLY A 652 -13.49 -32.40 -8.30
C GLY A 652 -14.93 -32.34 -8.83
N ILE A 653 -15.66 -31.27 -8.50
CA ILE A 653 -17.02 -31.03 -8.96
C ILE A 653 -16.99 -30.48 -10.41
N ILE A 654 -16.07 -29.59 -10.70
CA ILE A 654 -15.88 -29.00 -12.04
C ILE A 654 -15.57 -30.10 -13.05
N MET A 655 -14.64 -31.01 -12.74
CA MET A 655 -14.27 -32.11 -13.62
C MET A 655 -15.44 -33.05 -13.90
N LYS A 656 -16.32 -33.30 -12.93
CA LYS A 656 -17.54 -34.11 -13.12
C LYS A 656 -18.62 -33.37 -13.90
N GLY A 657 -18.70 -32.04 -13.76
CA GLY A 657 -19.72 -31.22 -14.42
C GLY A 657 -19.49 -30.99 -15.92
N ILE A 658 -18.22 -31.06 -16.37
CA ILE A 658 -17.87 -30.88 -17.79
C ILE A 658 -18.14 -32.16 -18.61
N VAL A 659 -18.11 -33.34 -17.98
CA VAL A 659 -18.39 -34.59 -18.66
C VAL A 659 -19.87 -34.87 -18.54
N VAL A 660 -20.67 -34.45 -19.53
CA VAL A 660 -22.04 -34.91 -19.69
C VAL A 660 -21.99 -36.43 -19.96
N PRO A 661 -22.58 -37.30 -19.12
CA PRO A 661 -22.66 -38.71 -19.45
C PRO A 661 -23.55 -38.84 -20.72
N VAL A 662 -22.91 -39.05 -21.85
CA VAL A 662 -23.59 -39.51 -23.03
C VAL A 662 -23.82 -41.00 -22.83
N ASP A 663 -24.98 -41.37 -22.26
CA ASP A 663 -25.38 -42.74 -22.26
C ASP A 663 -25.48 -43.21 -23.72
N LYS A 664 -24.73 -44.27 -24.02
CA LYS A 664 -24.81 -45.05 -25.25
C LYS A 664 -26.02 -45.98 -25.21
#